data_bf5c633adc70fdd0542594f35e155f56
#
_entry.id   bf5c633adc70fdd0542594f35e155f56
#
_cell.length_a   1.000
_cell.length_b   1.000
_cell.length_c   1.000
_cell.angle_alpha   90.00
_cell.angle_beta   90.00
_cell.angle_gamma   90.00
#
_symmetry.space_group_name_H-M   'P 1'
#
loop_
_entity.id
_entity.type
_entity.pdbx_description
1 polymer ?
#
loop_
_entity_poly.entity_id
_entity_poly.type
_entity_poly.pdbx_seq_one_letter_code
_entity_poly.pdbx_strand_id
1 'polypeptide(L)'
;MKFKLIITLLLLNVIVFAQTKGTVTGTLTDKELNNEPLPFANVMIKGTTIGVTTDQAGKYSIAIAPGTYTIVFSFVGYENIEEKIEVKAGETITINKTLGSGSYQLKDVVIQNTVNREKETALLLEQKKAVEIKQSIGAQEMSRKGVSNVEQGLTKITGITKVGSRGIFVRGLEDRYNNLLVNDLAVPSNNPYRKIIPLDLFSTDIVSVIDVYKTFNPSISGDFAGATFNVATTKNTSSQTKLSIGFGYTTDNNLRSFLISKEANSTKGLFGLAGGDRSLPNALTSVPSNQQLTTAQAQKSFKSGWDVDQTTSPLNTSIGILHAEKFKFKNEQSFSYLLSINADNSYTRTNGDDNTFAINGNFNTNTTKTVSHYKTSLATLLSFNYKAKRYNLTSNTFYLRSTDNVIEDQVGAFDNNLDNKNVIVRTNQLDQSDYLNSQLLGDLHLNEDKSQTIKGGISMARTSYQQPDRKFFRGSIQNDAVTVSYGGNNFIRQYLDVSGDVFASGFLEYNLKFGKKQNNLAIGYNGNGGYTKTSYRFIKTSGNSSFTQPINNLDSQINSDLINGVFTYSESSNSNYKVKMVDNSNSAYANLLLKFGDKWEVNGGLRFEKFNRDIRYRNLGSFSDPFQKFKSDKDYVLPSINIKYAASEKANLRFAASKNYTKPVIMEIIPISYINGDGTIIQGNQELVNSDNINTDLKYEFFPSNKELFVIGGFVKHLDNPIERTFRGEAGGFITTFLNSDKADLYGVEIEGILDLARLHKGLSNFTLGFNTSLMDSRVTASSAAETHKNRELQGASKWLINSDLKYQFNFKETWSNTVSLVYGVFGKRIYSVGSLGYDHIYELPFQQLDFVWNSKISEKYSLKFGVNNILNPMRKYELGTNNDESLIQFDATSRTRESYKKGVGCSLSFSYTF
;
A
#
# COMPACT_ATOMS: atom_id res chain seq x y z
N MET A 1 -38.28 7.84 -62.32
CA MET A 1 -36.93 7.73 -62.90
C MET A 1 -35.80 8.32 -62.06
N LYS A 2 -36.06 9.05 -61.02
CA LYS A 2 -34.95 9.69 -60.19
C LYS A 2 -34.36 8.75 -59.09
N PHE A 3 -34.98 7.65 -58.77
CA PHE A 3 -34.50 6.71 -57.71
C PHE A 3 -33.55 5.63 -58.27
N LYS A 4 -33.59 5.31 -59.54
CA LYS A 4 -32.66 4.34 -60.17
C LYS A 4 -31.30 4.93 -60.48
N LEU A 5 -31.20 6.29 -60.61
CA LEU A 5 -29.95 6.98 -60.89
C LEU A 5 -29.06 7.12 -59.62
N ILE A 6 -29.67 7.18 -58.42
CA ILE A 6 -28.96 7.30 -57.15
C ILE A 6 -28.35 5.93 -56.74
N ILE A 7 -29.01 4.82 -57.07
CA ILE A 7 -28.49 3.47 -56.81
C ILE A 7 -27.33 3.14 -57.74
N THR A 8 -27.35 3.61 -58.98
CA THR A 8 -26.27 3.41 -59.94
C THR A 8 -25.04 4.24 -59.62
N LEU A 9 -25.20 5.45 -59.04
CA LEU A 9 -24.08 6.31 -58.55
C LEU A 9 -23.49 5.80 -57.23
N LEU A 10 -24.24 5.08 -56.40
CA LEU A 10 -23.75 4.45 -55.18
C LEU A 10 -22.98 3.12 -55.42
N LEU A 11 -23.25 2.46 -56.56
CA LEU A 11 -22.55 1.21 -56.94
C LEU A 11 -21.24 1.48 -57.71
N LEU A 12 -20.96 2.72 -58.12
CA LEU A 12 -19.71 3.05 -58.84
C LEU A 12 -18.56 3.47 -57.93
N ASN A 13 -18.75 3.54 -56.59
CA ASN A 13 -17.71 3.91 -55.61
C ASN A 13 -17.11 2.71 -54.86
N VAL A 14 -17.31 1.47 -55.25
CA VAL A 14 -16.73 0.29 -54.64
C VAL A 14 -15.72 -0.39 -55.56
N ILE A 15 -14.85 0.39 -56.21
CA ILE A 15 -13.56 -0.15 -56.72
C ILE A 15 -12.49 0.47 -55.79
N VAL A 16 -12.48 0.12 -54.50
CA VAL A 16 -11.31 0.23 -53.70
C VAL A 16 -10.34 -0.83 -54.20
N PHE A 17 -9.28 -0.42 -54.84
CA PHE A 17 -8.11 -1.25 -55.09
C PHE A 17 -7.63 -1.77 -53.75
N ALA A 18 -7.97 -3.02 -53.43
CA ALA A 18 -7.29 -3.79 -52.43
C ALA A 18 -5.86 -4.00 -52.92
N GLN A 19 -4.94 -3.07 -52.59
CA GLN A 19 -3.53 -3.29 -52.81
C GLN A 19 -3.17 -4.57 -52.02
N THR A 20 -2.86 -5.62 -52.75
CA THR A 20 -2.35 -6.86 -52.14
C THR A 20 -1.07 -6.50 -51.38
N LYS A 21 -1.11 -6.62 -50.08
CA LYS A 21 0.06 -6.34 -49.20
C LYS A 21 1.12 -7.43 -49.45
N GLY A 22 2.38 -7.07 -49.38
CA GLY A 22 3.47 -8.01 -49.26
C GLY A 22 3.70 -8.36 -47.76
N THR A 23 4.37 -9.45 -47.50
CA THR A 23 4.66 -9.94 -46.14
C THR A 23 6.17 -9.98 -45.92
N VAL A 24 6.64 -9.42 -44.81
CA VAL A 24 8.02 -9.56 -44.32
C VAL A 24 8.01 -10.47 -43.11
N THR A 25 8.71 -11.58 -43.19
CA THR A 25 8.79 -12.57 -42.08
C THR A 25 10.23 -12.94 -41.78
N GLY A 26 10.46 -13.62 -40.68
CA GLY A 26 11.80 -14.10 -40.32
C GLY A 26 11.92 -14.53 -38.87
N THR A 27 13.14 -14.89 -38.49
CA THR A 27 13.45 -15.28 -37.12
C THR A 27 14.60 -14.41 -36.61
N LEU A 28 14.45 -13.90 -35.40
CA LEU A 28 15.54 -13.25 -34.68
C LEU A 28 16.13 -14.21 -33.66
N THR A 29 17.46 -14.24 -33.60
CA THR A 29 18.23 -15.08 -32.70
C THR A 29 19.17 -14.23 -31.84
N ASP A 30 19.58 -14.79 -30.71
CA ASP A 30 20.43 -14.17 -29.70
C ASP A 30 21.88 -14.67 -29.86
N LYS A 31 22.80 -13.75 -30.20
CA LYS A 31 24.22 -14.07 -30.34
C LYS A 31 24.86 -14.50 -29.02
N GLU A 32 24.39 -13.97 -27.89
CA GLU A 32 24.94 -14.25 -26.56
C GLU A 32 24.45 -15.60 -26.02
N LEU A 33 23.36 -16.13 -26.57
CA LEU A 33 22.75 -17.41 -26.22
C LEU A 33 22.92 -18.44 -27.35
N ASN A 34 24.09 -18.52 -27.97
CA ASN A 34 24.40 -19.53 -29.03
C ASN A 34 23.38 -19.56 -30.18
N ASN A 35 22.89 -18.37 -30.59
CA ASN A 35 21.87 -18.21 -31.63
C ASN A 35 20.51 -18.87 -31.31
N GLU A 36 20.15 -18.99 -30.05
CA GLU A 36 18.80 -19.37 -29.64
C GLU A 36 17.76 -18.31 -30.10
N PRO A 37 16.49 -18.70 -30.33
CA PRO A 37 15.45 -17.78 -30.71
C PRO A 37 15.35 -16.60 -29.75
N LEU A 38 15.24 -15.36 -30.28
CA LEU A 38 15.11 -14.14 -29.49
C LEU A 38 13.64 -13.72 -29.39
N PRO A 39 12.90 -14.09 -28.34
CA PRO A 39 11.50 -13.74 -28.18
C PRO A 39 11.32 -12.28 -27.78
N PHE A 40 10.21 -11.70 -28.22
CA PHE A 40 9.78 -10.33 -27.86
C PHE A 40 10.74 -9.22 -28.30
N ALA A 41 11.61 -9.48 -29.28
CA ALA A 41 12.38 -8.44 -29.94
C ALA A 41 11.45 -7.60 -30.83
N ASN A 42 11.68 -6.30 -30.87
CA ASN A 42 10.89 -5.37 -31.70
C ASN A 42 11.39 -5.41 -33.13
N VAL A 43 10.47 -5.54 -34.07
CA VAL A 43 10.69 -5.43 -35.51
C VAL A 43 9.81 -4.31 -36.03
N MET A 44 10.38 -3.19 -36.45
CA MET A 44 9.64 -1.98 -36.83
C MET A 44 10.06 -1.46 -38.19
N ILE A 45 9.14 -0.88 -38.92
CA ILE A 45 9.42 -0.11 -40.13
C ILE A 45 9.78 1.31 -39.74
N LYS A 46 11.03 1.72 -40.03
CA LYS A 46 11.59 3.02 -39.65
C LYS A 46 10.72 4.18 -40.17
N GLY A 47 10.38 5.08 -39.24
CA GLY A 47 9.59 6.26 -39.57
C GLY A 47 8.06 6.04 -39.63
N THR A 48 7.59 4.83 -39.32
CA THR A 48 6.17 4.48 -39.28
C THR A 48 5.75 3.97 -37.90
N THR A 49 4.45 3.71 -37.70
CA THR A 49 3.91 3.02 -36.53
C THR A 49 3.74 1.52 -36.75
N ILE A 50 4.18 0.99 -37.89
CA ILE A 50 4.04 -0.41 -38.25
C ILE A 50 5.20 -1.20 -37.65
N GLY A 51 4.89 -2.16 -36.79
CA GLY A 51 5.86 -3.04 -36.16
C GLY A 51 5.18 -4.17 -35.42
N VAL A 52 5.94 -5.21 -35.13
CA VAL A 52 5.54 -6.38 -34.35
C VAL A 52 6.66 -6.75 -33.38
N THR A 53 6.34 -7.59 -32.42
CA THR A 53 7.34 -8.26 -31.59
C THR A 53 7.48 -9.72 -32.04
N THR A 54 8.69 -10.28 -31.92
CA THR A 54 8.91 -11.72 -32.17
C THR A 54 8.13 -12.55 -31.17
N ASP A 55 7.66 -13.72 -31.59
CA ASP A 55 7.03 -14.72 -30.75
C ASP A 55 8.07 -15.46 -29.87
N GLN A 56 7.65 -16.50 -29.15
CA GLN A 56 8.54 -17.30 -28.29
C GLN A 56 9.62 -18.07 -29.07
N ALA A 57 9.36 -18.37 -30.35
CA ALA A 57 10.32 -18.99 -31.24
C ALA A 57 11.19 -17.97 -32.01
N GLY A 58 11.17 -16.69 -31.59
CA GLY A 58 11.89 -15.62 -32.25
C GLY A 58 11.33 -15.22 -33.61
N LYS A 59 10.17 -15.71 -34.03
CA LYS A 59 9.59 -15.45 -35.36
C LYS A 59 8.74 -14.18 -35.37
N TYR A 60 8.72 -13.48 -36.51
CA TYR A 60 7.90 -12.31 -36.75
C TYR A 60 7.28 -12.33 -38.14
N SER A 61 6.19 -11.62 -38.31
CA SER A 61 5.53 -11.41 -39.61
C SER A 61 4.84 -10.05 -39.67
N ILE A 62 5.15 -9.26 -40.69
CA ILE A 62 4.61 -7.92 -40.92
C ILE A 62 4.00 -7.85 -42.29
N ALA A 63 2.71 -7.55 -42.39
CA ALA A 63 2.02 -7.30 -43.65
C ALA A 63 2.03 -5.78 -43.96
N ILE A 64 2.67 -5.39 -45.06
CA ILE A 64 2.88 -3.97 -45.42
C ILE A 64 2.56 -3.74 -46.92
N ALA A 65 2.17 -2.51 -47.26
CA ALA A 65 1.95 -2.13 -48.66
C ALA A 65 3.25 -2.26 -49.48
N PRO A 66 3.17 -2.49 -50.80
CA PRO A 66 4.37 -2.46 -51.67
C PRO A 66 5.14 -1.13 -51.56
N GLY A 67 6.48 -1.21 -51.50
CA GLY A 67 7.33 -0.05 -51.38
C GLY A 67 8.72 -0.36 -50.83
N THR A 68 9.58 0.64 -50.79
CA THR A 68 10.93 0.51 -50.22
C THR A 68 10.92 1.01 -48.76
N TYR A 69 11.37 0.16 -47.84
CA TYR A 69 11.34 0.42 -46.42
C TYR A 69 12.70 0.14 -45.77
N THR A 70 12.93 0.73 -44.61
CA THR A 70 14.01 0.30 -43.73
C THR A 70 13.38 -0.36 -42.52
N ILE A 71 13.68 -1.63 -42.32
CA ILE A 71 13.24 -2.41 -41.14
C ILE A 71 14.30 -2.31 -40.04
N VAL A 72 13.86 -2.12 -38.81
CA VAL A 72 14.72 -2.00 -37.64
C VAL A 72 14.43 -3.16 -36.71
N PHE A 73 15.44 -3.95 -36.42
CA PHE A 73 15.42 -5.03 -35.45
C PHE A 73 16.06 -4.51 -34.18
N SER A 74 15.34 -4.55 -33.06
CA SER A 74 15.82 -4.05 -31.78
C SER A 74 15.38 -4.92 -30.63
N PHE A 75 16.29 -5.06 -29.65
CA PHE A 75 16.01 -5.72 -28.39
C PHE A 75 16.74 -4.98 -27.27
N VAL A 76 16.14 -4.96 -26.07
CA VAL A 76 16.71 -4.22 -24.94
C VAL A 76 18.06 -4.78 -24.56
N GLY A 77 19.12 -3.95 -24.67
CA GLY A 77 20.48 -4.35 -24.36
C GLY A 77 21.31 -4.85 -25.55
N TYR A 78 20.72 -4.86 -26.77
CA TYR A 78 21.37 -5.29 -28.00
C TYR A 78 21.56 -4.15 -28.97
N GLU A 79 22.52 -4.31 -29.90
CA GLU A 79 22.69 -3.37 -30.99
C GLU A 79 21.54 -3.47 -31.99
N ASN A 80 20.97 -2.33 -32.37
CA ASN A 80 19.92 -2.28 -33.39
C ASN A 80 20.51 -2.60 -34.77
N ILE A 81 19.84 -3.48 -35.51
CA ILE A 81 20.18 -3.78 -36.90
C ILE A 81 19.13 -3.11 -37.79
N GLU A 82 19.61 -2.35 -38.79
CA GLU A 82 18.75 -1.75 -39.80
C GLU A 82 19.02 -2.40 -41.17
N GLU A 83 17.95 -2.70 -41.91
CA GLU A 83 18.04 -3.28 -43.27
C GLU A 83 17.05 -2.62 -44.22
N LYS A 84 17.51 -2.26 -45.39
CA LYS A 84 16.66 -1.73 -46.48
C LYS A 84 16.05 -2.89 -47.23
N ILE A 85 14.74 -2.84 -47.46
CA ILE A 85 13.98 -3.85 -48.15
C ILE A 85 13.06 -3.23 -49.19
N GLU A 86 12.80 -3.95 -50.30
CA GLU A 86 11.79 -3.60 -51.26
C GLU A 86 10.69 -4.66 -51.24
N VAL A 87 9.48 -4.26 -50.87
CA VAL A 87 8.32 -5.16 -50.73
C VAL A 87 7.45 -5.00 -51.98
N LYS A 88 7.17 -6.15 -52.66
CA LYS A 88 6.27 -6.20 -53.79
C LYS A 88 4.92 -6.79 -53.41
N ALA A 89 3.89 -6.48 -54.18
CA ALA A 89 2.54 -6.96 -53.90
C ALA A 89 2.46 -8.50 -53.94
N GLY A 90 1.96 -9.10 -52.85
CA GLY A 90 1.81 -10.54 -52.70
C GLY A 90 3.10 -11.32 -52.45
N GLU A 91 4.27 -10.68 -52.38
CA GLU A 91 5.54 -11.33 -52.15
C GLU A 91 5.79 -11.52 -50.62
N THR A 92 6.40 -12.63 -50.25
CA THR A 92 6.87 -12.87 -48.90
C THR A 92 8.39 -12.82 -48.84
N ILE A 93 8.95 -11.84 -48.11
CA ILE A 93 10.38 -11.65 -47.94
C ILE A 93 10.75 -12.24 -46.56
N THR A 94 11.73 -13.13 -46.50
CA THR A 94 12.20 -13.72 -45.25
C THR A 94 13.55 -13.10 -44.86
N ILE A 95 13.63 -12.48 -43.68
CA ILE A 95 14.84 -11.84 -43.13
C ILE A 95 15.11 -12.40 -41.74
N ASN A 96 16.17 -13.17 -41.64
CA ASN A 96 16.64 -13.67 -40.33
C ASN A 96 17.83 -12.82 -39.87
N LYS A 97 17.82 -12.44 -38.57
CA LYS A 97 18.91 -11.67 -37.99
C LYS A 97 19.28 -12.21 -36.62
N THR A 98 20.55 -12.08 -36.30
CA THR A 98 21.08 -12.40 -34.97
C THR A 98 21.44 -11.10 -34.29
N LEU A 99 20.79 -10.77 -33.17
CA LEU A 99 21.12 -9.62 -32.36
C LEU A 99 22.12 -10.03 -31.27
N GLY A 100 23.02 -9.11 -30.92
CA GLY A 100 24.00 -9.34 -29.84
C GLY A 100 24.36 -8.04 -29.15
N SER A 101 25.01 -8.14 -27.97
CA SER A 101 25.53 -6.99 -27.26
C SER A 101 26.72 -6.43 -28.05
N GLY A 102 26.55 -5.23 -28.61
CA GLY A 102 27.66 -4.49 -29.23
C GLY A 102 28.67 -4.05 -28.17
N SER A 103 29.97 -4.11 -28.52
CA SER A 103 31.02 -3.42 -27.73
C SER A 103 30.77 -1.91 -27.80
N TYR A 104 30.23 -1.32 -26.74
CA TYR A 104 29.92 0.09 -26.69
C TYR A 104 31.16 0.96 -26.71
N GLN A 105 31.56 1.43 -27.89
CA GLN A 105 32.06 2.80 -28.02
C GLN A 105 30.83 3.71 -28.09
N LEU A 106 30.62 4.48 -27.04
CA LEU A 106 29.50 5.41 -26.91
C LEU A 106 29.57 6.50 -27.99
N LYS A 107 28.88 6.31 -29.11
CA LYS A 107 28.36 7.41 -29.90
C LYS A 107 26.89 7.57 -29.52
N ASP A 108 26.54 8.76 -29.05
CA ASP A 108 25.22 9.14 -28.56
C ASP A 108 24.12 8.78 -29.56
N VAL A 109 23.43 7.69 -29.35
CA VAL A 109 22.10 7.46 -29.87
C VAL A 109 21.13 7.61 -28.70
N VAL A 110 20.54 8.80 -28.61
CA VAL A 110 19.42 9.07 -27.70
C VAL A 110 18.25 8.22 -28.17
N ILE A 111 18.15 7.01 -27.63
CA ILE A 111 16.95 6.17 -27.79
C ILE A 111 15.86 6.81 -26.93
N GLN A 112 14.99 7.60 -27.55
CA GLN A 112 13.73 8.06 -26.95
C GLN A 112 12.67 6.93 -26.94
N ASN A 113 13.02 5.75 -26.49
CA ASN A 113 12.01 4.80 -26.07
C ASN A 113 11.89 4.94 -24.56
N THR A 114 10.76 5.50 -24.12
CA THR A 114 10.31 5.38 -22.74
C THR A 114 10.27 3.88 -22.45
N VAL A 115 11.27 3.39 -21.68
CA VAL A 115 11.28 2.00 -21.18
C VAL A 115 9.96 1.81 -20.44
N ASN A 116 9.13 0.86 -20.89
CA ASN A 116 7.87 0.59 -20.20
C ASN A 116 8.18 -0.11 -18.87
N ARG A 117 8.30 0.68 -17.80
CA ARG A 117 8.60 0.22 -16.44
C ARG A 117 7.50 -0.67 -15.83
N GLU A 118 6.41 -0.91 -16.53
CA GLU A 118 5.39 -1.88 -16.14
C GLU A 118 5.87 -3.35 -16.32
N LYS A 119 6.88 -3.58 -17.17
CA LYS A 119 7.41 -4.91 -17.51
C LYS A 119 8.49 -5.36 -16.51
N GLU A 120 8.42 -6.62 -16.07
CA GLU A 120 9.41 -7.24 -15.14
C GLU A 120 10.85 -7.15 -15.68
N THR A 121 11.06 -7.46 -16.95
CA THR A 121 12.39 -7.45 -17.57
C THR A 121 13.02 -6.04 -17.63
N ALA A 122 12.20 -5.01 -17.82
CA ALA A 122 12.65 -3.62 -17.81
C ALA A 122 13.11 -3.19 -16.41
N LEU A 123 12.38 -3.63 -15.37
CA LEU A 123 12.73 -3.33 -13.98
C LEU A 123 13.98 -4.08 -13.54
N LEU A 124 14.18 -5.34 -13.95
CA LEU A 124 15.43 -6.09 -13.69
C LEU A 124 16.64 -5.41 -14.32
N LEU A 125 16.51 -4.91 -15.55
CA LEU A 125 17.57 -4.14 -16.21
C LEU A 125 17.85 -2.81 -15.49
N GLU A 126 16.79 -2.13 -15.04
CA GLU A 126 16.93 -0.90 -14.24
C GLU A 126 17.63 -1.18 -12.92
N GLN A 127 17.26 -2.25 -12.22
CA GLN A 127 17.92 -2.70 -11.00
C GLN A 127 19.40 -3.00 -11.25
N LYS A 128 19.74 -3.73 -12.32
CA LYS A 128 21.11 -4.04 -12.70
C LYS A 128 21.96 -2.76 -12.90
N LYS A 129 21.36 -1.71 -13.49
CA LYS A 129 22.04 -0.44 -13.79
C LYS A 129 22.08 0.54 -12.61
N ALA A 130 21.12 0.50 -11.70
CA ALA A 130 21.07 1.40 -10.55
C ALA A 130 22.32 1.33 -9.69
N VAL A 131 22.72 2.40 -9.03
CA VAL A 131 23.83 2.41 -8.04
C VAL A 131 23.25 2.15 -6.65
N GLU A 132 22.12 2.74 -6.34
CA GLU A 132 21.39 2.54 -5.09
C GLU A 132 20.82 1.13 -4.98
N ILE A 133 20.69 0.64 -3.75
CA ILE A 133 19.99 -0.61 -3.45
C ILE A 133 18.48 -0.33 -3.46
N LYS A 134 17.86 -0.57 -4.61
CA LYS A 134 16.40 -0.48 -4.75
C LYS A 134 15.82 -1.75 -5.36
N GLN A 135 14.56 -2.00 -5.06
CA GLN A 135 13.72 -3.02 -5.70
C GLN A 135 12.49 -2.35 -6.29
N SER A 136 12.00 -2.85 -7.38
CA SER A 136 10.80 -2.29 -8.03
C SER A 136 9.84 -3.41 -8.41
N ILE A 137 8.55 -3.18 -8.24
CA ILE A 137 7.49 -4.08 -8.72
C ILE A 137 6.59 -3.32 -9.68
N GLY A 138 6.43 -3.84 -10.89
CA GLY A 138 5.63 -3.22 -11.94
C GLY A 138 4.20 -3.76 -12.02
N ALA A 139 3.34 -3.05 -12.74
CA ALA A 139 1.94 -3.43 -12.93
C ALA A 139 1.78 -4.85 -13.51
N GLN A 140 2.65 -5.27 -14.42
CA GLN A 140 2.63 -6.61 -15.00
C GLN A 140 2.88 -7.70 -13.94
N GLU A 141 3.90 -7.52 -13.11
CA GLU A 141 4.22 -8.48 -12.03
C GLU A 141 3.12 -8.51 -10.98
N MET A 142 2.60 -7.34 -10.56
CA MET A 142 1.48 -7.25 -9.63
C MET A 142 0.25 -8.00 -10.14
N SER A 143 -0.12 -7.77 -11.39
CA SER A 143 -1.25 -8.47 -12.01
C SER A 143 -1.03 -9.99 -12.04
N ARG A 144 0.17 -10.44 -12.41
CA ARG A 144 0.54 -11.85 -12.47
C ARG A 144 0.47 -12.54 -11.11
N LYS A 145 0.90 -11.88 -10.06
CA LYS A 145 0.88 -12.40 -8.67
C LYS A 145 -0.50 -12.28 -8.01
N GLY A 146 -1.54 -11.93 -8.76
CA GLY A 146 -2.90 -11.82 -8.23
C GLY A 146 -3.19 -10.55 -7.45
N VAL A 147 -2.26 -9.64 -7.42
CA VAL A 147 -2.32 -8.40 -6.66
C VAL A 147 -3.32 -7.44 -7.28
N SER A 148 -4.19 -6.85 -6.47
CA SER A 148 -5.20 -5.86 -6.88
C SER A 148 -4.87 -4.43 -6.41
N ASN A 149 -3.96 -4.30 -5.44
CA ASN A 149 -3.57 -3.01 -4.86
C ASN A 149 -2.09 -2.98 -4.45
N VAL A 150 -1.59 -1.79 -4.16
CA VAL A 150 -0.19 -1.55 -3.79
C VAL A 150 0.23 -2.29 -2.52
N GLU A 151 -0.64 -2.37 -1.50
CA GLU A 151 -0.31 -3.05 -0.23
C GLU A 151 0.02 -4.53 -0.47
N GLN A 152 -0.81 -5.22 -1.25
CA GLN A 152 -0.55 -6.62 -1.61
C GLN A 152 0.71 -6.78 -2.45
N GLY A 153 0.98 -5.82 -3.37
CA GLY A 153 2.19 -5.81 -4.18
C GLY A 153 3.47 -5.75 -3.35
N LEU A 154 3.51 -4.87 -2.39
CA LEU A 154 4.67 -4.71 -1.51
C LEU A 154 4.98 -5.97 -0.70
N THR A 155 3.96 -6.74 -0.26
CA THR A 155 4.21 -7.99 0.48
C THR A 155 4.88 -9.09 -0.35
N LYS A 156 5.00 -8.91 -1.67
CA LYS A 156 5.71 -9.83 -2.57
C LYS A 156 7.21 -9.48 -2.73
N ILE A 157 7.64 -8.37 -2.12
CA ILE A 157 9.04 -7.91 -2.12
C ILE A 157 9.76 -8.47 -0.89
N THR A 158 11.03 -8.83 -1.04
CA THR A 158 11.88 -9.40 0.02
C THR A 158 11.88 -8.53 1.28
N GLY A 159 11.74 -9.16 2.44
CA GLY A 159 11.79 -8.48 3.74
C GLY A 159 10.58 -7.60 4.07
N ILE A 160 9.48 -7.68 3.30
CA ILE A 160 8.25 -6.91 3.53
C ILE A 160 7.11 -7.82 3.96
N THR A 161 6.42 -7.45 5.04
CA THR A 161 5.26 -8.17 5.58
C THR A 161 4.12 -7.21 5.95
N LYS A 162 2.90 -7.74 6.04
CA LYS A 162 1.74 -7.03 6.60
C LYS A 162 1.41 -7.54 7.99
N VAL A 163 1.16 -6.64 8.94
CA VAL A 163 0.82 -6.98 10.34
C VAL A 163 -0.58 -6.46 10.66
N GLY A 164 -1.59 -7.31 10.56
CA GLY A 164 -2.97 -6.97 10.90
C GLY A 164 -3.43 -5.64 10.32
N SER A 165 -3.98 -4.77 11.17
CA SER A 165 -4.35 -3.39 10.86
C SER A 165 -3.17 -2.39 10.95
N ARG A 166 -2.00 -2.83 11.45
CA ARG A 166 -0.83 -1.97 11.70
C ARG A 166 -0.04 -1.58 10.46
N GLY A 167 -0.34 -2.17 9.29
CA GLY A 167 0.25 -1.78 8.01
C GLY A 167 1.43 -2.63 7.57
N ILE A 168 2.30 -2.01 6.78
CA ILE A 168 3.45 -2.65 6.15
C ILE A 168 4.68 -2.55 7.05
N PHE A 169 5.33 -3.69 7.28
CA PHE A 169 6.59 -3.81 8.01
C PHE A 169 7.71 -4.15 7.03
N VAL A 170 8.83 -3.47 7.14
CA VAL A 170 10.03 -3.72 6.32
C VAL A 170 11.17 -4.16 7.24
N ARG A 171 11.71 -5.37 7.01
CA ARG A 171 12.75 -5.94 7.87
C ARG A 171 12.36 -5.90 9.35
N GLY A 172 11.07 -6.18 9.65
CA GLY A 172 10.53 -6.12 11.01
C GLY A 172 10.19 -4.73 11.54
N LEU A 173 10.61 -3.66 10.87
CA LEU A 173 10.32 -2.29 11.27
C LEU A 173 8.91 -1.88 10.86
N GLU A 174 8.13 -1.36 11.81
CA GLU A 174 6.73 -0.96 11.67
C GLU A 174 6.48 0.14 10.64
N ASP A 175 5.20 0.37 10.33
CA ASP A 175 4.71 1.43 9.43
C ASP A 175 5.33 2.81 9.74
N ARG A 176 5.54 3.17 11.02
CA ARG A 176 6.19 4.44 11.42
C ARG A 176 7.61 4.61 10.89
N TYR A 177 8.31 3.51 10.64
CA TYR A 177 9.66 3.49 10.10
C TYR A 177 9.71 3.51 8.57
N ASN A 178 8.56 3.58 7.90
CA ASN A 178 8.47 3.65 6.45
C ASN A 178 8.05 5.05 6.01
N ASN A 179 8.28 5.38 4.73
CA ASN A 179 7.86 6.63 4.12
C ASN A 179 7.19 6.37 2.77
N LEU A 180 6.28 7.25 2.36
CA LEU A 180 5.57 7.15 1.09
C LEU A 180 5.75 8.42 0.28
N LEU A 181 6.12 8.22 -0.96
CA LEU A 181 6.05 9.22 -2.02
C LEU A 181 5.04 8.77 -3.08
N VAL A 182 4.37 9.72 -3.69
CA VAL A 182 3.56 9.50 -4.89
C VAL A 182 4.09 10.44 -5.97
N ASN A 183 4.66 9.87 -7.03
CA ASN A 183 5.36 10.62 -8.09
C ASN A 183 6.46 11.55 -7.53
N ASP A 184 7.33 11.03 -6.67
CA ASP A 184 8.44 11.73 -5.99
C ASP A 184 8.03 12.82 -4.97
N LEU A 185 6.74 13.04 -4.76
CA LEU A 185 6.20 14.02 -3.81
C LEU A 185 5.75 13.34 -2.51
N ALA A 186 6.11 13.94 -1.37
CA ALA A 186 5.66 13.49 -0.06
C ALA A 186 4.13 13.64 0.06
N VAL A 187 3.49 12.66 0.69
CA VAL A 187 2.03 12.62 0.88
C VAL A 187 1.69 12.39 2.36
N PRO A 188 0.65 13.06 2.89
CA PRO A 188 0.20 12.84 4.26
C PRO A 188 -0.63 11.56 4.34
N SER A 189 -0.69 10.93 5.52
CA SER A 189 -1.65 9.86 5.77
C SER A 189 -3.05 10.43 6.00
N ASN A 190 -4.06 9.73 5.49
CA ASN A 190 -5.46 9.95 5.84
C ASN A 190 -5.95 9.03 6.97
N ASN A 191 -5.04 8.26 7.57
CA ASN A 191 -5.29 7.43 8.75
C ASN A 191 -4.34 7.86 9.86
N PRO A 192 -4.83 8.41 10.99
CA PRO A 192 -3.97 8.95 12.04
C PRO A 192 -3.19 7.90 12.82
N TYR A 193 -3.56 6.62 12.70
CA TYR A 193 -2.85 5.49 13.32
C TYR A 193 -1.68 4.98 12.47
N ARG A 194 -1.50 5.51 11.23
CA ARG A 194 -0.46 5.09 10.29
C ARG A 194 0.31 6.30 9.77
N LYS A 195 1.59 6.12 9.53
CA LYS A 195 2.42 7.13 8.89
C LYS A 195 2.15 7.23 7.40
N ILE A 196 1.95 6.10 6.74
CA ILE A 196 1.63 6.05 5.31
C ILE A 196 0.13 5.81 5.10
N ILE A 197 -0.39 6.40 4.04
CA ILE A 197 -1.77 6.19 3.58
C ILE A 197 -2.03 4.70 3.42
N PRO A 198 -3.23 4.17 3.76
CA PRO A 198 -3.55 2.79 3.47
C PRO A 198 -3.37 2.47 1.99
N LEU A 199 -2.37 1.63 1.70
CA LEU A 199 -1.92 1.36 0.33
C LEU A 199 -2.87 0.45 -0.46
N ASP A 200 -3.86 -0.14 0.20
CA ASP A 200 -4.97 -0.86 -0.42
C ASP A 200 -5.92 0.07 -1.19
N LEU A 201 -5.89 1.39 -0.94
CA LEU A 201 -6.62 2.39 -1.70
C LEU A 201 -6.04 2.65 -3.11
N PHE A 202 -4.77 2.30 -3.34
CA PHE A 202 -4.15 2.43 -4.65
C PHE A 202 -4.34 1.14 -5.46
N SER A 203 -5.36 1.14 -6.32
CA SER A 203 -5.58 0.05 -7.29
C SER A 203 -4.40 -0.08 -8.26
N THR A 204 -4.09 -1.30 -8.67
CA THR A 204 -3.06 -1.56 -9.70
C THR A 204 -3.38 -0.92 -11.06
N ASP A 205 -4.62 -0.53 -11.33
CA ASP A 205 -4.99 0.16 -12.57
C ASP A 205 -4.49 1.61 -12.65
N ILE A 206 -4.19 2.24 -11.50
CA ILE A 206 -3.67 3.62 -11.44
C ILE A 206 -2.16 3.68 -11.18
N VAL A 207 -1.52 2.54 -10.98
CA VAL A 207 -0.10 2.42 -10.61
C VAL A 207 0.69 1.73 -11.70
N SER A 208 1.76 2.36 -12.20
CA SER A 208 2.67 1.76 -13.17
C SER A 208 3.77 0.93 -12.51
N VAL A 209 4.36 1.47 -11.44
CA VAL A 209 5.47 0.84 -10.72
C VAL A 209 5.53 1.36 -9.28
N ILE A 210 6.02 0.53 -8.39
CA ILE A 210 6.37 0.89 -7.03
C ILE A 210 7.87 0.68 -6.86
N ASP A 211 8.60 1.74 -6.60
CA ASP A 211 10.01 1.70 -6.23
C ASP A 211 10.14 1.60 -4.70
N VAL A 212 10.97 0.70 -4.24
CA VAL A 212 11.24 0.47 -2.82
C VAL A 212 12.71 0.73 -2.54
N TYR A 213 12.98 1.82 -1.84
CA TYR A 213 14.31 2.21 -1.40
C TYR A 213 14.52 1.73 0.04
N LYS A 214 15.30 0.67 0.22
CA LYS A 214 15.68 0.14 1.55
C LYS A 214 16.90 0.86 2.13
N THR A 215 17.59 1.64 1.32
CA THR A 215 18.72 2.49 1.70
C THR A 215 18.41 3.94 1.40
N PHE A 216 18.96 4.84 2.21
CA PHE A 216 18.76 6.27 2.04
C PHE A 216 19.61 6.83 0.91
N ASN A 217 19.04 7.77 0.16
CA ASN A 217 19.76 8.67 -0.70
C ASN A 217 19.29 10.11 -0.42
N PRO A 218 20.10 11.15 -0.61
CA PRO A 218 19.78 12.50 -0.16
C PRO A 218 18.59 13.16 -0.85
N SER A 219 18.14 12.67 -2.02
CA SER A 219 17.01 13.24 -2.74
C SER A 219 15.65 12.88 -2.12
N ILE A 220 15.61 11.84 -1.27
CA ILE A 220 14.39 11.45 -0.53
C ILE A 220 14.45 11.94 0.91
N SER A 221 13.29 12.08 1.58
CA SER A 221 13.24 12.47 3.00
C SER A 221 14.01 11.50 3.88
N GLY A 222 14.69 12.00 4.90
CA GLY A 222 15.40 11.19 5.91
C GLY A 222 14.48 10.48 6.91
N ASP A 223 13.18 10.75 6.90
CA ASP A 223 12.21 10.23 7.87
C ASP A 223 11.80 8.78 7.56
N PHE A 224 12.74 7.83 7.70
CA PHE A 224 12.48 6.39 7.66
C PHE A 224 13.67 5.58 8.18
N ALA A 225 13.46 4.33 8.57
CA ALA A 225 14.49 3.34 8.84
C ALA A 225 14.21 2.00 8.13
N GLY A 226 12.95 1.74 7.78
CA GLY A 226 12.53 0.56 7.01
C GLY A 226 12.78 0.75 5.53
N ALA A 227 11.85 1.43 4.85
CA ALA A 227 11.94 1.79 3.44
C ALA A 227 11.18 3.06 3.10
N THR A 228 11.57 3.69 1.98
CA THR A 228 10.72 4.66 1.27
C THR A 228 10.10 3.96 0.07
N PHE A 229 8.77 4.01 -0.01
CA PHE A 229 7.99 3.57 -1.16
C PHE A 229 7.70 4.76 -2.05
N ASN A 230 7.98 4.65 -3.34
CA ASN A 230 7.58 5.66 -4.32
C ASN A 230 6.63 5.03 -5.33
N VAL A 231 5.36 5.41 -5.25
CA VAL A 231 4.31 4.95 -6.15
C VAL A 231 4.26 5.86 -7.36
N ALA A 232 4.70 5.36 -8.51
CA ALA A 232 4.56 6.07 -9.77
C ALA A 232 3.22 5.71 -10.42
N THR A 233 2.47 6.74 -10.79
CA THR A 233 1.16 6.56 -11.44
C THR A 233 1.30 6.12 -12.89
N THR A 234 0.26 5.46 -13.39
CA THR A 234 0.14 5.06 -14.79
C THR A 234 0.19 6.29 -15.69
N LYS A 235 1.12 6.27 -16.64
CA LYS A 235 1.23 7.30 -17.67
C LYS A 235 0.52 6.82 -18.93
N ASN A 236 -0.35 7.63 -19.50
CA ASN A 236 -1.02 7.27 -20.73
C ASN A 236 -0.03 7.21 -21.90
N THR A 237 0.16 6.03 -22.46
CA THR A 237 1.00 5.82 -23.66
C THR A 237 0.20 5.62 -24.94
N SER A 238 -1.10 5.29 -24.84
CA SER A 238 -2.00 5.02 -25.97
C SER A 238 -3.44 5.38 -25.63
N SER A 239 -4.24 5.71 -26.65
CA SER A 239 -5.69 5.90 -26.50
C SER A 239 -6.35 4.56 -26.23
N GLN A 240 -7.16 4.49 -25.17
CA GLN A 240 -7.91 3.28 -24.80
C GLN A 240 -9.02 3.61 -23.81
N THR A 241 -10.08 2.80 -23.85
CA THR A 241 -11.12 2.76 -22.83
C THR A 241 -11.20 1.34 -22.29
N LYS A 242 -11.05 1.16 -20.97
CA LYS A 242 -11.15 -0.14 -20.30
C LYS A 242 -12.28 -0.13 -19.29
N LEU A 243 -13.17 -1.12 -19.37
CA LEU A 243 -14.17 -1.41 -18.35
C LEU A 243 -13.80 -2.71 -17.66
N SER A 244 -13.95 -2.73 -16.33
CA SER A 244 -13.65 -3.90 -15.51
C SER A 244 -14.78 -4.14 -14.52
N ILE A 245 -15.15 -5.41 -14.33
CA ILE A 245 -16.08 -5.84 -13.31
C ILE A 245 -15.52 -7.07 -12.61
N GLY A 246 -15.66 -7.11 -11.30
CA GLY A 246 -15.19 -8.24 -10.50
C GLY A 246 -16.18 -8.65 -9.44
N PHE A 247 -16.16 -9.95 -9.11
CA PHE A 247 -16.94 -10.58 -8.05
C PHE A 247 -16.01 -11.39 -7.16
N GLY A 248 -16.30 -11.38 -5.86
CA GLY A 248 -15.57 -12.15 -4.86
C GLY A 248 -16.51 -12.92 -3.94
N TYR A 249 -16.11 -14.13 -3.57
CA TYR A 249 -16.77 -14.97 -2.59
C TYR A 249 -15.73 -15.46 -1.59
N THR A 250 -16.04 -15.40 -0.30
CA THR A 250 -15.21 -15.96 0.77
C THR A 250 -16.05 -16.93 1.59
N THR A 251 -15.50 -18.14 1.83
CA THR A 251 -16.16 -19.16 2.65
C THR A 251 -16.45 -18.62 4.05
N ASP A 252 -17.56 -19.07 4.65
CA ASP A 252 -18.02 -18.67 6.00
C ASP A 252 -18.31 -17.16 6.16
N ASN A 253 -18.32 -16.43 5.07
CA ASN A 253 -18.50 -14.97 5.02
C ASN A 253 -19.64 -14.57 4.09
N ASN A 254 -19.44 -14.63 2.75
CA ASN A 254 -20.49 -14.23 1.81
C ASN A 254 -21.65 -15.24 1.78
N LEU A 255 -22.86 -14.74 1.52
CA LEU A 255 -24.10 -15.49 1.51
C LEU A 255 -24.45 -16.10 2.89
N ARG A 256 -23.97 -15.45 3.96
CA ARG A 256 -24.23 -15.81 5.36
C ARG A 256 -24.86 -14.65 6.11
N SER A 257 -25.40 -14.93 7.29
CA SER A 257 -25.90 -13.91 8.21
C SER A 257 -24.80 -12.91 8.56
N PHE A 258 -25.10 -11.63 8.44
CA PHE A 258 -24.17 -10.50 8.56
C PHE A 258 -24.84 -9.34 9.28
N LEU A 259 -24.13 -8.74 10.24
CA LEU A 259 -24.58 -7.54 10.94
C LEU A 259 -24.01 -6.29 10.27
N ILE A 260 -24.86 -5.27 10.08
CA ILE A 260 -24.48 -4.02 9.46
C ILE A 260 -25.26 -2.86 10.10
N SER A 261 -24.69 -1.69 10.22
CA SER A 261 -25.47 -0.54 10.70
C SER A 261 -26.54 -0.11 9.67
N LYS A 262 -27.66 0.40 10.15
CA LYS A 262 -28.78 0.85 9.29
C LYS A 262 -28.32 1.86 8.24
N GLU A 263 -27.41 2.77 8.61
CA GLU A 263 -26.88 3.80 7.71
C GLU A 263 -26.00 3.19 6.62
N ALA A 264 -25.15 2.22 6.97
CA ALA A 264 -24.31 1.53 5.99
C ALA A 264 -25.11 0.58 5.10
N ASN A 265 -26.24 0.02 5.59
CA ASN A 265 -27.19 -0.81 4.84
C ASN A 265 -28.17 0.05 4.02
N SER A 266 -27.68 1.02 3.31
CA SER A 266 -28.49 1.97 2.52
C SER A 266 -27.82 2.26 1.17
N THR A 267 -28.57 2.87 0.24
CA THR A 267 -28.00 3.32 -1.04
C THR A 267 -26.84 4.30 -0.83
N LYS A 268 -26.92 5.18 0.18
CA LYS A 268 -25.77 6.04 0.54
C LYS A 268 -24.61 5.24 1.07
N GLY A 269 -24.86 4.19 1.86
CA GLY A 269 -23.84 3.27 2.37
C GLY A 269 -23.10 2.52 1.28
N LEU A 270 -23.82 2.10 0.22
CA LEU A 270 -23.22 1.45 -0.94
C LEU A 270 -22.15 2.30 -1.64
N PHE A 271 -22.32 3.63 -1.62
CA PHE A 271 -21.36 4.60 -2.17
C PHE A 271 -20.42 5.20 -1.12
N GLY A 272 -20.39 4.67 0.11
CA GLY A 272 -19.57 5.18 1.19
C GLY A 272 -19.97 6.54 1.73
N LEU A 273 -21.26 6.91 1.64
CA LEU A 273 -21.80 8.22 2.05
C LEU A 273 -22.70 8.14 3.30
N ALA A 274 -22.53 7.09 4.12
CA ALA A 274 -23.38 6.78 5.26
C ALA A 274 -23.19 7.67 6.50
N GLY A 275 -22.10 8.45 6.60
CA GLY A 275 -21.72 9.14 7.83
C GLY A 275 -22.50 10.39 8.19
N GLY A 276 -23.32 10.94 7.27
CA GLY A 276 -23.99 12.21 7.50
C GLY A 276 -24.95 12.21 8.71
N ASP A 277 -25.71 11.12 8.89
CA ASP A 277 -26.64 10.98 10.01
C ASP A 277 -25.95 10.60 11.33
N ARG A 278 -24.67 10.28 11.28
CA ARG A 278 -23.81 9.94 12.43
C ARG A 278 -22.87 11.06 12.85
N SER A 279 -22.85 12.19 12.15
CA SER A 279 -21.94 13.31 12.47
C SER A 279 -22.22 13.89 13.86
N LEU A 280 -21.18 14.47 14.50
CA LEU A 280 -21.34 15.15 15.78
C LEU A 280 -22.39 16.25 15.65
N PRO A 281 -23.46 16.23 16.45
CA PRO A 281 -24.52 17.23 16.36
C PRO A 281 -24.00 18.64 16.66
N ASN A 282 -24.44 19.62 15.88
CA ASN A 282 -24.03 21.01 16.09
C ASN A 282 -24.31 21.51 17.52
N ALA A 283 -25.41 21.07 18.12
CA ALA A 283 -25.78 21.41 19.50
C ALA A 283 -24.72 20.95 20.52
N LEU A 284 -23.92 19.93 20.20
CA LEU A 284 -22.88 19.38 21.11
C LEU A 284 -21.50 19.99 20.89
N THR A 285 -21.27 20.71 19.80
CA THR A 285 -19.96 21.30 19.52
C THR A 285 -19.52 22.34 20.56
N SER A 286 -20.45 22.99 21.23
CA SER A 286 -20.25 23.99 22.26
C SER A 286 -20.51 23.52 23.70
N VAL A 287 -21.00 22.28 23.90
CA VAL A 287 -21.25 21.73 25.23
C VAL A 287 -19.93 21.41 25.95
N PRO A 288 -19.68 21.95 27.15
CA PRO A 288 -18.51 21.61 27.94
C PRO A 288 -18.52 20.15 28.39
N SER A 289 -17.35 19.57 28.70
CA SER A 289 -17.28 18.24 29.31
C SER A 289 -17.92 18.22 30.70
N ASN A 290 -18.39 17.04 31.10
CA ASN A 290 -19.14 16.78 32.36
C ASN A 290 -20.47 17.53 32.48
N GLN A 291 -21.04 17.97 31.37
CA GLN A 291 -22.36 18.59 31.35
C GLN A 291 -23.43 17.58 30.87
N GLN A 292 -24.56 17.51 31.59
CA GLN A 292 -25.73 16.75 31.16
C GLN A 292 -26.50 17.50 30.05
N LEU A 293 -26.98 16.72 29.08
CA LEU A 293 -27.85 17.25 28.03
C LEU A 293 -29.30 17.26 28.54
N THR A 294 -30.05 18.31 28.22
CA THR A 294 -31.49 18.28 28.41
C THR A 294 -32.13 17.24 27.49
N THR A 295 -33.30 16.69 27.85
CA THR A 295 -34.03 15.75 27.00
C THR A 295 -34.26 16.30 25.59
N ALA A 296 -34.66 17.57 25.48
CA ALA A 296 -34.85 18.23 24.19
C ALA A 296 -33.56 18.36 23.34
N GLN A 297 -32.42 18.59 23.98
CA GLN A 297 -31.12 18.58 23.30
C GLN A 297 -30.76 17.18 22.83
N ALA A 298 -30.94 16.16 23.67
CA ALA A 298 -30.63 14.77 23.33
C ALA A 298 -31.48 14.24 22.17
N GLN A 299 -32.82 14.49 22.18
CA GLN A 299 -33.71 14.08 21.11
C GLN A 299 -33.38 14.71 19.74
N LYS A 300 -32.97 15.98 19.73
CA LYS A 300 -32.57 16.68 18.51
C LYS A 300 -31.15 16.29 18.02
N SER A 301 -30.31 15.77 18.92
CA SER A 301 -28.89 15.56 18.64
C SER A 301 -28.61 14.23 17.95
N PHE A 302 -29.25 13.14 18.39
CA PHE A 302 -28.88 11.80 17.94
C PHE A 302 -29.87 11.26 16.92
N LYS A 303 -29.50 11.29 15.64
CA LYS A 303 -30.30 10.75 14.53
C LYS A 303 -30.09 9.26 14.32
N SER A 304 -28.89 8.76 14.62
CA SER A 304 -28.50 7.36 14.49
C SER A 304 -28.88 6.58 15.74
N GLY A 305 -29.56 5.44 15.58
CA GLY A 305 -29.98 4.55 16.66
C GLY A 305 -28.88 3.58 17.11
N TRP A 306 -29.24 2.70 18.06
CA TRP A 306 -28.36 1.63 18.59
C TRP A 306 -28.54 0.32 17.83
N ASP A 307 -29.69 0.13 17.20
CA ASP A 307 -30.02 -1.06 16.45
C ASP A 307 -29.10 -1.25 15.26
N VAL A 308 -28.88 -2.51 14.91
CA VAL A 308 -28.19 -2.93 13.70
C VAL A 308 -29.10 -3.82 12.87
N ASP A 309 -28.91 -3.81 11.55
CA ASP A 309 -29.61 -4.70 10.64
C ASP A 309 -28.88 -6.05 10.58
N GLN A 310 -29.67 -7.12 10.56
CA GLN A 310 -29.20 -8.45 10.21
C GLN A 310 -29.60 -8.77 8.78
N THR A 311 -28.65 -8.98 7.91
CA THR A 311 -28.87 -9.24 6.48
C THR A 311 -28.05 -10.45 6.03
N THR A 312 -28.24 -10.86 4.78
CA THR A 312 -27.35 -11.82 4.12
C THR A 312 -26.28 -11.05 3.37
N SER A 313 -25.00 -11.27 3.70
CA SER A 313 -23.89 -10.59 3.02
C SER A 313 -23.86 -10.94 1.53
N PRO A 314 -23.89 -9.94 0.62
CA PRO A 314 -23.75 -10.18 -0.81
C PRO A 314 -22.34 -10.66 -1.19
N LEU A 315 -22.12 -10.95 -2.47
CA LEU A 315 -20.78 -11.11 -3.02
C LEU A 315 -20.01 -9.77 -2.93
N ASN A 316 -18.71 -9.86 -2.75
CA ASN A 316 -17.84 -8.69 -2.92
C ASN A 316 -17.87 -8.26 -4.38
N THR A 317 -17.86 -6.95 -4.64
CA THR A 317 -17.94 -6.41 -5.99
C THR A 317 -16.87 -5.37 -6.25
N SER A 318 -16.40 -5.28 -7.48
CA SER A 318 -15.52 -4.22 -7.95
C SER A 318 -15.93 -3.76 -9.34
N ILE A 319 -15.86 -2.45 -9.59
CA ILE A 319 -16.14 -1.83 -10.88
C ILE A 319 -15.00 -0.87 -11.16
N GLY A 320 -14.41 -0.97 -12.35
CA GLY A 320 -13.33 -0.08 -12.80
C GLY A 320 -13.63 0.49 -14.18
N ILE A 321 -13.39 1.79 -14.34
CA ILE A 321 -13.45 2.50 -15.61
C ILE A 321 -12.12 3.22 -15.78
N LEU A 322 -11.44 3.00 -16.90
CA LEU A 322 -10.27 3.76 -17.30
C LEU A 322 -10.50 4.26 -18.70
N HIS A 323 -10.36 5.56 -18.89
CA HIS A 323 -10.41 6.21 -20.20
C HIS A 323 -9.18 7.08 -20.38
N ALA A 324 -8.49 6.91 -21.50
CA ALA A 324 -7.27 7.60 -21.79
C ALA A 324 -7.18 7.94 -23.28
N GLU A 325 -6.75 9.17 -23.58
CA GLU A 325 -6.54 9.64 -24.95
C GLU A 325 -5.16 10.29 -25.10
N LYS A 326 -4.57 10.12 -26.28
CA LYS A 326 -3.30 10.72 -26.63
C LYS A 326 -3.34 11.38 -27.98
N PHE A 327 -3.11 12.68 -27.99
CA PHE A 327 -3.01 13.52 -29.17
C PHE A 327 -1.54 13.76 -29.49
N LYS A 328 -1.15 13.53 -30.74
CA LYS A 328 0.19 13.83 -31.25
C LYS A 328 0.10 15.06 -32.15
N PHE A 329 1.00 16.02 -31.92
CA PHE A 329 1.13 17.24 -32.69
C PHE A 329 2.42 17.21 -33.51
N LYS A 330 2.62 18.22 -34.36
CA LYS A 330 3.89 18.45 -35.08
C LYS A 330 5.04 18.67 -34.05
N ASN A 331 6.29 18.48 -34.45
CA ASN A 331 7.50 18.74 -33.65
C ASN A 331 7.61 17.91 -32.36
N GLU A 332 7.25 16.62 -32.41
CA GLU A 332 7.35 15.67 -31.28
C GLU A 332 6.53 16.07 -30.05
N GLN A 333 5.56 16.96 -30.20
CA GLN A 333 4.68 17.36 -29.13
C GLN A 333 3.54 16.33 -28.96
N SER A 334 3.11 16.10 -27.73
CA SER A 334 1.92 15.30 -27.46
C SER A 334 1.23 15.79 -26.19
N PHE A 335 -0.09 15.71 -26.20
CA PHE A 335 -0.94 15.90 -25.05
C PHE A 335 -1.68 14.60 -24.80
N SER A 336 -1.79 14.20 -23.55
CA SER A 336 -2.61 13.06 -23.16
C SER A 336 -3.34 13.32 -21.85
N TYR A 337 -4.49 12.69 -21.71
CA TYR A 337 -5.21 12.64 -20.44
C TYR A 337 -5.60 11.21 -20.10
N LEU A 338 -5.81 10.97 -18.82
CA LEU A 338 -6.27 9.70 -18.26
C LEU A 338 -7.26 10.00 -17.14
N LEU A 339 -8.42 9.36 -17.20
CA LEU A 339 -9.38 9.29 -16.11
C LEU A 339 -9.53 7.82 -15.71
N SER A 340 -9.31 7.53 -14.43
CA SER A 340 -9.58 6.22 -13.84
C SER A 340 -10.49 6.36 -12.64
N ILE A 341 -11.52 5.53 -12.56
CA ILE A 341 -12.46 5.44 -11.45
C ILE A 341 -12.60 3.97 -11.09
N ASN A 342 -12.29 3.63 -9.83
CA ASN A 342 -12.42 2.28 -9.29
C ASN A 342 -13.26 2.34 -8.02
N ALA A 343 -14.28 1.50 -7.92
CA ALA A 343 -15.16 1.37 -6.77
C ALA A 343 -15.25 -0.10 -6.35
N ASP A 344 -15.05 -0.36 -5.06
CA ASP A 344 -15.05 -1.70 -4.49
C ASP A 344 -15.95 -1.76 -3.26
N ASN A 345 -16.68 -2.87 -3.13
CA ASN A 345 -17.42 -3.23 -1.93
C ASN A 345 -16.97 -4.60 -1.44
N SER A 346 -16.71 -4.73 -0.14
CA SER A 346 -16.31 -6.01 0.45
C SER A 346 -16.95 -6.26 1.80
N TYR A 347 -17.27 -7.52 2.04
CA TYR A 347 -17.85 -8.03 3.27
C TYR A 347 -16.89 -9.04 3.86
N THR A 348 -16.57 -8.92 5.15
CA THR A 348 -15.72 -9.86 5.87
C THR A 348 -16.34 -10.17 7.22
N ARG A 349 -16.48 -11.45 7.53
CA ARG A 349 -16.92 -11.91 8.84
C ARG A 349 -15.85 -12.80 9.43
N THR A 350 -15.47 -12.53 10.69
CA THR A 350 -14.57 -13.39 11.47
C THR A 350 -15.21 -13.76 12.79
N ASN A 351 -14.87 -14.92 13.27
CA ASN A 351 -15.29 -15.42 14.58
C ASN A 351 -14.09 -16.11 15.23
N GLY A 352 -13.90 -15.88 16.54
CA GLY A 352 -12.83 -16.49 17.31
C GLY A 352 -12.72 -15.98 18.73
N ASP A 353 -11.67 -16.38 19.42
CA ASP A 353 -11.42 -15.99 20.80
C ASP A 353 -10.84 -14.58 20.90
N ASP A 354 -11.19 -13.86 21.96
CA ASP A 354 -10.57 -12.60 22.36
C ASP A 354 -10.51 -12.51 23.89
N ASN A 355 -9.33 -12.74 24.45
CA ASN A 355 -9.11 -12.90 25.88
C ASN A 355 -8.12 -11.85 26.39
N THR A 356 -8.25 -11.45 27.64
CA THR A 356 -7.22 -10.69 28.36
C THR A 356 -6.81 -11.44 29.62
N PHE A 357 -5.59 -11.17 30.09
CA PHE A 357 -4.99 -11.88 31.20
C PHE A 357 -4.50 -10.92 32.27
N ALA A 358 -4.57 -11.32 33.52
CA ALA A 358 -3.87 -10.69 34.62
C ALA A 358 -2.37 -11.04 34.58
N ILE A 359 -1.55 -10.34 35.40
CA ILE A 359 -0.09 -10.55 35.44
C ILE A 359 0.25 -12.02 35.81
N ASN A 360 -0.55 -12.66 36.64
CA ASN A 360 -0.36 -14.07 37.04
C ASN A 360 -0.77 -15.07 35.94
N GLY A 361 -1.23 -14.59 34.77
CA GLY A 361 -1.66 -15.45 33.67
C GLY A 361 -3.10 -15.98 33.74
N ASN A 362 -3.86 -15.62 34.75
CA ASN A 362 -5.28 -15.93 34.83
C ASN A 362 -6.09 -15.05 33.88
N PHE A 363 -7.22 -15.55 33.42
CA PHE A 363 -8.12 -14.75 32.58
C PHE A 363 -8.69 -13.56 33.35
N ASN A 364 -8.55 -12.39 32.78
CA ASN A 364 -9.31 -11.19 33.13
C ASN A 364 -10.61 -11.13 32.33
N THR A 365 -10.53 -11.45 31.02
CA THR A 365 -11.69 -11.73 30.17
C THR A 365 -11.50 -13.06 29.45
N ASN A 366 -12.60 -13.80 29.26
CA ASN A 366 -12.63 -15.03 28.46
C ASN A 366 -13.86 -14.97 27.55
N THR A 367 -13.65 -14.59 26.29
CA THR A 367 -14.74 -14.19 25.40
C THR A 367 -14.55 -14.74 24.00
N THR A 368 -15.67 -14.89 23.29
CA THR A 368 -15.73 -15.10 21.85
C THR A 368 -16.13 -13.80 21.17
N LYS A 369 -15.41 -13.44 20.12
CA LYS A 369 -15.63 -12.22 19.34
C LYS A 369 -16.09 -12.55 17.92
N THR A 370 -17.22 -12.00 17.52
CA THR A 370 -17.70 -12.01 16.13
C THR A 370 -17.62 -10.62 15.55
N VAL A 371 -16.96 -10.46 14.41
CA VAL A 371 -16.77 -9.18 13.72
C VAL A 371 -17.40 -9.26 12.35
N SER A 372 -18.35 -8.38 12.04
CA SER A 372 -18.90 -8.13 10.72
C SER A 372 -18.33 -6.81 10.21
N HIS A 373 -17.56 -6.85 9.13
CA HIS A 373 -16.86 -5.70 8.58
C HIS A 373 -17.27 -5.48 7.11
N TYR A 374 -18.01 -4.40 6.85
CA TYR A 374 -18.38 -3.93 5.53
C TYR A 374 -17.50 -2.75 5.13
N LYS A 375 -16.78 -2.88 4.04
CA LYS A 375 -15.89 -1.85 3.51
C LYS A 375 -16.32 -1.41 2.13
N THR A 376 -16.31 -0.09 1.89
CA THR A 376 -16.37 0.49 0.54
C THR A 376 -15.13 1.30 0.26
N SER A 377 -14.66 1.30 -0.98
CA SER A 377 -13.58 2.16 -1.44
C SER A 377 -13.88 2.77 -2.80
N LEU A 378 -13.45 4.01 -2.97
CA LEU A 378 -13.49 4.75 -4.23
C LEU A 378 -12.12 5.35 -4.47
N ALA A 379 -11.51 5.02 -5.60
CA ALA A 379 -10.24 5.58 -6.05
C ALA A 379 -10.41 6.22 -7.42
N THR A 380 -10.10 7.51 -7.51
CA THR A 380 -10.17 8.27 -8.76
C THR A 380 -8.83 8.91 -9.05
N LEU A 381 -8.37 8.82 -10.29
CA LEU A 381 -7.20 9.53 -10.80
C LEU A 381 -7.59 10.28 -12.08
N LEU A 382 -7.35 11.59 -12.09
CA LEU A 382 -7.36 12.42 -13.28
C LEU A 382 -5.94 12.89 -13.55
N SER A 383 -5.39 12.56 -14.72
CA SER A 383 -4.02 12.89 -15.10
C SER A 383 -4.00 13.58 -16.45
N PHE A 384 -3.23 14.67 -16.55
CA PHE A 384 -2.92 15.37 -17.81
C PHE A 384 -1.42 15.36 -17.99
N ASN A 385 -0.96 15.07 -19.20
CA ASN A 385 0.46 15.11 -19.53
C ASN A 385 0.65 15.85 -20.86
N TYR A 386 1.51 16.85 -20.84
CA TYR A 386 1.99 17.53 -22.04
C TYR A 386 3.49 17.32 -22.20
N LYS A 387 3.90 16.72 -23.30
CA LYS A 387 5.29 16.43 -23.62
C LYS A 387 5.72 17.18 -24.86
N ALA A 388 6.87 17.84 -24.78
CA ALA A 388 7.56 18.48 -25.88
C ALA A 388 9.03 18.03 -25.93
N LYS A 389 9.80 18.48 -26.94
CA LYS A 389 11.21 18.09 -27.13
C LYS A 389 12.09 18.33 -25.88
N ARG A 390 11.89 19.46 -25.19
CA ARG A 390 12.73 19.91 -24.05
C ARG A 390 12.04 19.83 -22.71
N TYR A 391 10.74 19.69 -22.64
CA TYR A 391 10.02 19.65 -21.37
C TYR A 391 8.85 18.67 -21.36
N ASN A 392 8.54 18.20 -20.18
CA ASN A 392 7.39 17.36 -19.89
C ASN A 392 6.70 17.94 -18.67
N LEU A 393 5.39 18.16 -18.77
CA LEU A 393 4.56 18.67 -17.69
C LEU A 393 3.45 17.68 -17.41
N THR A 394 3.29 17.30 -16.15
CA THR A 394 2.26 16.36 -15.72
C THR A 394 1.44 16.96 -14.57
N SER A 395 0.12 16.92 -14.67
CA SER A 395 -0.79 17.25 -13.57
C SER A 395 -1.59 16.01 -13.20
N ASN A 396 -1.59 15.68 -11.92
CA ASN A 396 -2.36 14.55 -11.39
C ASN A 396 -3.28 15.04 -10.27
N THR A 397 -4.51 14.56 -10.25
CA THR A 397 -5.44 14.77 -9.13
C THR A 397 -5.98 13.41 -8.70
N PHE A 398 -5.80 13.09 -7.43
CA PHE A 398 -6.29 11.88 -6.78
C PHE A 398 -7.44 12.23 -5.85
N TYR A 399 -8.49 11.44 -5.91
CA TYR A 399 -9.47 11.38 -4.84
C TYR A 399 -9.63 9.93 -4.40
N LEU A 400 -9.30 9.68 -3.13
CA LEU A 400 -9.43 8.37 -2.51
C LEU A 400 -10.39 8.50 -1.33
N ARG A 401 -11.36 7.60 -1.25
CA ARG A 401 -12.29 7.50 -0.13
C ARG A 401 -12.43 6.07 0.30
N SER A 402 -12.46 5.82 1.60
CA SER A 402 -12.89 4.54 2.16
C SER A 402 -13.87 4.75 3.30
N THR A 403 -14.78 3.80 3.44
CA THR A 403 -15.61 3.67 4.63
C THR A 403 -15.53 2.24 5.14
N ASP A 404 -15.46 2.10 6.44
CA ASP A 404 -15.38 0.83 7.14
C ASP A 404 -16.49 0.79 8.20
N ASN A 405 -17.56 0.01 7.98
CA ASN A 405 -18.58 -0.25 8.99
C ASN A 405 -18.27 -1.57 9.68
N VAL A 406 -18.03 -1.52 10.98
CA VAL A 406 -17.68 -2.66 11.82
C VAL A 406 -18.75 -2.85 12.90
N ILE A 407 -19.38 -4.01 12.90
CA ILE A 407 -20.19 -4.47 14.03
C ILE A 407 -19.42 -5.61 14.69
N GLU A 408 -19.10 -5.41 15.96
CA GLU A 408 -18.36 -6.37 16.76
C GLU A 408 -19.19 -6.77 17.98
N ASP A 409 -19.43 -8.07 18.14
CA ASP A 409 -20.05 -8.67 19.31
C ASP A 409 -19.00 -9.51 20.04
N GLN A 410 -18.71 -9.12 21.26
CA GLN A 410 -17.85 -9.85 22.17
C GLN A 410 -18.70 -10.41 23.32
N VAL A 411 -18.77 -11.74 23.44
CA VAL A 411 -19.62 -12.44 24.41
C VAL A 411 -18.80 -13.37 25.27
N GLY A 412 -19.00 -13.32 26.58
CA GLY A 412 -18.32 -14.21 27.52
C GLY A 412 -18.18 -13.62 28.91
N ALA A 413 -17.10 -13.99 29.58
CA ALA A 413 -16.78 -13.57 30.94
C ALA A 413 -15.87 -12.33 30.92
N PHE A 414 -16.20 -11.35 31.75
CA PHE A 414 -15.44 -10.10 31.92
C PHE A 414 -15.13 -9.83 33.39
N ASP A 415 -14.19 -8.91 33.64
CA ASP A 415 -13.84 -8.38 34.96
C ASP A 415 -13.47 -9.45 35.99
N ASN A 416 -12.70 -10.46 35.55
CA ASN A 416 -12.31 -11.63 36.35
C ASN A 416 -13.49 -12.49 36.90
N ASN A 417 -14.73 -12.23 36.47
CA ASN A 417 -15.91 -13.00 36.82
C ASN A 417 -16.15 -14.11 35.78
N LEU A 418 -15.36 -15.17 35.83
CA LEU A 418 -15.38 -16.29 34.89
C LEU A 418 -16.66 -17.13 34.94
N ASP A 419 -17.46 -17.01 35.97
CA ASP A 419 -18.73 -17.73 36.15
C ASP A 419 -19.84 -17.07 35.33
N ASN A 420 -19.77 -15.75 35.12
CA ASN A 420 -20.74 -15.02 34.31
C ASN A 420 -20.31 -14.95 32.85
N LYS A 421 -20.68 -15.94 32.05
CA LYS A 421 -20.35 -16.05 30.60
C LYS A 421 -21.35 -15.36 29.69
N ASN A 422 -22.33 -14.65 30.22
CA ASN A 422 -23.42 -14.04 29.47
C ASN A 422 -23.27 -12.53 29.31
N VAL A 423 -22.10 -12.00 29.56
CA VAL A 423 -21.84 -10.57 29.29
C VAL A 423 -21.62 -10.38 27.79
N ILE A 424 -22.27 -9.38 27.21
CA ILE A 424 -22.05 -8.93 25.84
C ILE A 424 -21.56 -7.49 25.82
N VAL A 425 -20.56 -7.25 24.97
CA VAL A 425 -20.16 -5.90 24.53
C VAL A 425 -20.36 -5.83 23.03
N ARG A 426 -21.28 -4.95 22.57
CA ARG A 426 -21.44 -4.68 21.14
C ARG A 426 -20.85 -3.34 20.78
N THR A 427 -20.00 -3.33 19.77
CA THR A 427 -19.46 -2.10 19.14
C THR A 427 -20.08 -1.93 17.75
N ASN A 428 -20.59 -0.72 17.45
CA ASN A 428 -21.04 -0.30 16.12
C ASN A 428 -20.21 0.92 15.71
N GLN A 429 -19.25 0.68 14.82
CA GLN A 429 -18.27 1.67 14.36
C GLN A 429 -18.45 1.94 12.87
N LEU A 430 -18.34 3.19 12.47
CA LEU A 430 -18.22 3.62 11.09
C LEU A 430 -16.98 4.51 10.99
N ASP A 431 -16.01 4.11 10.19
CA ASP A 431 -14.86 4.93 9.88
C ASP A 431 -15.00 5.49 8.46
N GLN A 432 -14.67 6.75 8.28
CA GLN A 432 -14.63 7.40 6.98
C GLN A 432 -13.27 8.06 6.79
N SER A 433 -12.68 7.85 5.63
CA SER A 433 -11.39 8.39 5.30
C SER A 433 -11.42 8.98 3.90
N ASP A 434 -11.08 10.26 3.79
CA ASP A 434 -10.99 10.99 2.52
C ASP A 434 -9.57 11.50 2.29
N TYR A 435 -9.14 11.45 1.05
CA TYR A 435 -7.87 11.98 0.59
C TYR A 435 -8.04 12.65 -0.77
N LEU A 436 -7.77 13.94 -0.84
CA LEU A 436 -7.71 14.69 -2.10
C LEU A 436 -6.28 15.23 -2.24
N ASN A 437 -5.63 14.95 -3.37
CA ASN A 437 -4.29 15.44 -3.67
C ASN A 437 -4.19 15.89 -5.11
N SER A 438 -3.70 17.09 -5.33
CA SER A 438 -3.39 17.64 -6.66
C SER A 438 -1.91 17.91 -6.78
N GLN A 439 -1.30 17.44 -7.87
CA GLN A 439 0.13 17.50 -8.14
C GLN A 439 0.40 18.18 -9.48
N LEU A 440 1.47 18.95 -9.56
CA LEU A 440 2.05 19.46 -10.79
C LEU A 440 3.53 19.10 -10.80
N LEU A 441 3.97 18.40 -11.84
CA LEU A 441 5.32 17.88 -12.00
C LEU A 441 5.89 18.35 -13.33
N GLY A 442 7.17 18.67 -13.37
CA GLY A 442 7.82 19.11 -14.60
C GLY A 442 9.28 18.68 -14.69
N ASP A 443 9.68 18.33 -15.92
CA ASP A 443 11.07 18.11 -16.30
C ASP A 443 11.41 19.09 -17.42
N LEU A 444 12.53 19.81 -17.29
CA LEU A 444 13.03 20.75 -18.29
C LEU A 444 14.48 20.40 -18.64
N HIS A 445 14.74 20.07 -19.90
CA HIS A 445 16.09 19.92 -20.44
C HIS A 445 16.62 21.27 -20.92
N LEU A 446 17.67 21.79 -20.28
CA LEU A 446 18.23 23.11 -20.61
C LEU A 446 19.02 23.10 -21.94
N ASN A 447 19.57 21.92 -22.28
CA ASN A 447 20.36 21.72 -23.49
C ASN A 447 19.87 20.53 -24.33
N GLU A 448 20.32 20.43 -25.56
CA GLU A 448 19.85 19.39 -26.49
C GLU A 448 20.39 18.00 -26.17
N ASP A 449 21.58 17.89 -25.61
CA ASP A 449 22.19 16.63 -25.18
C ASP A 449 21.62 16.11 -23.84
N LYS A 450 20.69 16.87 -23.23
CA LYS A 450 20.03 16.55 -21.95
C LYS A 450 21.01 16.31 -20.81
N SER A 451 22.20 16.90 -20.88
CA SER A 451 23.19 16.85 -19.80
C SER A 451 22.80 17.74 -18.62
N GLN A 452 21.99 18.77 -18.87
CA GLN A 452 21.46 19.67 -17.84
C GLN A 452 19.93 19.54 -17.78
N THR A 453 19.42 19.13 -16.61
CA THR A 453 17.98 18.94 -16.42
C THR A 453 17.54 19.56 -15.11
N ILE A 454 16.46 20.32 -15.14
CA ILE A 454 15.73 20.76 -13.95
C ILE A 454 14.50 19.88 -13.83
N LYS A 455 14.31 19.28 -12.65
CA LYS A 455 13.09 18.57 -12.27
C LYS A 455 12.44 19.29 -11.12
N GLY A 456 11.12 19.36 -11.14
CA GLY A 456 10.40 19.97 -10.04
C GLY A 456 8.98 19.42 -9.92
N GLY A 457 8.43 19.56 -8.74
CA GLY A 457 7.07 19.16 -8.45
C GLY A 457 6.52 19.87 -7.23
N ILE A 458 5.24 20.13 -7.26
CA ILE A 458 4.47 20.64 -6.12
C ILE A 458 3.21 19.81 -5.94
N SER A 459 2.75 19.68 -4.72
CA SER A 459 1.53 18.98 -4.36
C SER A 459 0.80 19.70 -3.24
N MET A 460 -0.53 19.67 -3.33
CA MET A 460 -1.41 20.10 -2.24
C MET A 460 -2.38 18.97 -1.93
N ALA A 461 -2.48 18.60 -0.65
CA ALA A 461 -3.37 17.54 -0.20
C ALA A 461 -4.26 18.00 0.94
N ARG A 462 -5.45 17.42 0.99
CA ARG A 462 -6.39 17.49 2.11
C ARG A 462 -6.73 16.09 2.56
N THR A 463 -6.72 15.85 3.86
CA THR A 463 -7.09 14.57 4.47
C THR A 463 -8.21 14.75 5.48
N SER A 464 -9.06 13.74 5.61
CA SER A 464 -10.05 13.65 6.67
C SER A 464 -10.17 12.20 7.13
N TYR A 465 -10.13 11.98 8.42
CA TYR A 465 -10.48 10.72 9.05
C TYR A 465 -11.50 10.98 10.13
N GLN A 466 -12.63 10.29 10.06
CA GLN A 466 -13.74 10.46 10.97
C GLN A 466 -14.23 9.12 11.47
N GLN A 467 -14.52 9.04 12.77
CA GLN A 467 -15.33 8.00 13.40
C GLN A 467 -16.61 8.66 13.93
N PRO A 468 -17.60 8.86 13.08
CA PRO A 468 -18.83 9.50 13.48
C PRO A 468 -19.67 8.52 14.29
N ASP A 469 -20.08 8.93 15.49
CA ASP A 469 -20.98 8.19 16.39
C ASP A 469 -20.61 6.70 16.52
N ARG A 470 -19.34 6.42 16.87
CA ARG A 470 -18.95 5.09 17.30
C ARG A 470 -19.70 4.76 18.58
N LYS A 471 -20.48 3.71 18.56
CA LYS A 471 -21.36 3.33 19.67
C LYS A 471 -20.92 2.02 20.25
N PHE A 472 -20.95 1.88 21.56
CA PHE A 472 -20.90 0.59 22.20
C PHE A 472 -21.81 0.52 23.43
N PHE A 473 -22.37 -0.64 23.63
CA PHE A 473 -23.08 -0.96 24.86
C PHE A 473 -22.57 -2.25 25.47
N ARG A 474 -22.75 -2.36 26.79
CA ARG A 474 -22.45 -3.53 27.58
C ARG A 474 -23.69 -3.98 28.37
N GLY A 475 -23.99 -5.27 28.35
CA GLY A 475 -25.15 -5.84 29.02
C GLY A 475 -24.98 -7.33 29.28
N SER A 476 -26.04 -7.95 29.83
CA SER A 476 -26.13 -9.40 29.98
C SER A 476 -27.08 -9.94 28.90
N ILE A 477 -26.63 -10.95 28.14
CA ILE A 477 -27.41 -11.56 27.05
C ILE A 477 -27.91 -12.93 27.41
N GLN A 478 -29.20 -13.19 27.12
CA GLN A 478 -29.82 -14.50 27.26
C GLN A 478 -30.91 -14.67 26.19
N ASN A 479 -30.85 -15.74 25.39
CA ASN A 479 -31.82 -16.04 24.33
C ASN A 479 -32.11 -14.85 23.40
N ASP A 480 -31.06 -14.22 22.86
CA ASP A 480 -31.10 -13.02 22.00
C ASP A 480 -31.73 -11.76 22.62
N ALA A 481 -32.11 -11.79 23.90
CA ALA A 481 -32.48 -10.60 24.67
C ALA A 481 -31.27 -10.09 25.47
N VAL A 482 -31.10 -8.80 25.52
CA VAL A 482 -30.05 -8.14 26.30
C VAL A 482 -30.66 -7.28 27.39
N THR A 483 -30.16 -7.45 28.62
CA THR A 483 -30.46 -6.59 29.75
C THR A 483 -29.32 -5.59 29.90
N VAL A 484 -29.64 -4.31 29.78
CA VAL A 484 -28.65 -3.21 29.85
C VAL A 484 -29.09 -2.17 30.87
N SER A 485 -28.15 -1.63 31.64
CA SER A 485 -28.36 -0.50 32.55
C SER A 485 -27.89 0.80 31.90
N TYR A 486 -28.59 1.90 32.16
CA TYR A 486 -28.17 3.25 31.71
C TYR A 486 -26.99 3.82 32.49
N GLY A 487 -26.60 3.21 33.62
CA GLY A 487 -25.43 3.61 34.42
C GLY A 487 -24.16 2.88 34.05
N GLY A 488 -23.07 3.18 34.73
CA GLY A 488 -21.84 2.40 34.69
C GLY A 488 -21.03 2.43 33.37
N ASN A 489 -21.19 3.41 32.52
CA ASN A 489 -20.59 3.48 31.18
C ASN A 489 -21.06 2.35 30.23
N ASN A 490 -22.25 1.82 30.45
CA ASN A 490 -22.78 0.73 29.62
C ASN A 490 -23.30 1.20 28.26
N PHE A 491 -23.58 2.49 28.06
CA PHE A 491 -23.91 3.07 26.76
C PHE A 491 -23.02 4.26 26.47
N ILE A 492 -22.22 4.16 25.41
CA ILE A 492 -21.24 5.19 25.05
C ILE A 492 -21.35 5.50 23.55
N ARG A 493 -21.29 6.82 23.24
CA ARG A 493 -21.14 7.36 21.90
C ARG A 493 -19.83 8.12 21.82
N GLN A 494 -19.04 7.86 20.79
CA GLN A 494 -17.77 8.52 20.58
C GLN A 494 -17.71 9.18 19.20
N TYR A 495 -17.01 10.29 19.13
CA TYR A 495 -16.76 11.01 17.89
C TYR A 495 -15.28 11.35 17.84
N LEU A 496 -14.57 10.80 16.85
CA LEU A 496 -13.19 11.16 16.55
C LEU A 496 -13.14 11.80 15.18
N ASP A 497 -12.58 12.99 15.09
CA ASP A 497 -12.30 13.69 13.85
C ASP A 497 -10.82 14.05 13.81
N VAL A 498 -10.13 13.66 12.75
CA VAL A 498 -8.73 14.03 12.47
C VAL A 498 -8.68 14.56 11.05
N SER A 499 -8.58 15.86 10.91
CA SER A 499 -8.56 16.54 9.63
C SER A 499 -7.22 17.23 9.37
N GLY A 500 -6.61 16.93 8.21
CA GLY A 500 -5.50 17.65 7.63
C GLY A 500 -6.02 18.65 6.61
N ASP A 501 -6.30 19.89 7.05
CA ASP A 501 -6.92 20.89 6.19
C ASP A 501 -6.06 21.26 4.99
N VAL A 502 -4.74 21.35 5.19
CA VAL A 502 -3.75 21.63 4.16
C VAL A 502 -2.46 20.87 4.47
N PHE A 503 -2.00 20.13 3.50
CA PHE A 503 -0.64 19.59 3.43
C PHE A 503 -0.05 19.99 2.08
N ALA A 504 1.11 20.64 2.09
CA ALA A 504 1.85 20.98 0.88
C ALA A 504 3.18 20.25 0.85
N SER A 505 3.59 19.80 -0.32
CA SER A 505 4.95 19.31 -0.55
C SER A 505 5.48 19.80 -1.88
N GLY A 506 6.81 19.87 -2.00
CA GLY A 506 7.44 20.26 -3.25
C GLY A 506 8.91 19.93 -3.27
N PHE A 507 9.44 19.81 -4.48
CA PHE A 507 10.88 19.67 -4.71
C PHE A 507 11.30 20.43 -5.97
N LEU A 508 12.57 20.81 -6.00
CA LEU A 508 13.26 21.33 -7.16
C LEU A 508 14.67 20.75 -7.17
N GLU A 509 15.06 20.12 -8.27
CA GLU A 509 16.35 19.46 -8.43
C GLU A 509 16.99 19.85 -9.76
N TYR A 510 18.24 20.28 -9.72
CA TYR A 510 19.10 20.48 -10.88
C TYR A 510 20.06 19.31 -11.01
N ASN A 511 20.06 18.68 -12.17
CA ASN A 511 20.95 17.58 -12.52
C ASN A 511 21.93 18.01 -13.61
N LEU A 512 23.22 17.81 -13.36
CA LEU A 512 24.33 18.08 -14.29
C LEU A 512 25.09 16.78 -14.56
N LYS A 513 24.98 16.29 -15.79
CA LYS A 513 25.85 15.21 -16.29
C LYS A 513 27.13 15.81 -16.86
N PHE A 514 28.28 15.27 -16.50
CA PHE A 514 29.57 15.80 -16.93
C PHE A 514 30.60 14.70 -17.17
N GLY A 515 31.60 15.04 -17.96
CA GLY A 515 32.69 14.14 -18.32
C GLY A 515 32.25 13.02 -19.29
N LYS A 516 33.23 12.34 -19.86
CA LYS A 516 33.02 11.27 -20.86
C LYS A 516 32.25 10.07 -20.29
N LYS A 517 32.28 9.87 -18.97
CA LYS A 517 31.63 8.74 -18.26
C LYS A 517 30.23 9.08 -17.76
N GLN A 518 29.69 10.25 -18.09
CA GLN A 518 28.38 10.69 -17.64
C GLN A 518 28.26 10.63 -16.10
N ASN A 519 29.24 11.22 -15.39
CA ASN A 519 29.11 11.52 -13.98
C ASN A 519 27.91 12.43 -13.77
N ASN A 520 27.29 12.39 -12.60
CA ASN A 520 26.12 13.19 -12.33
C ASN A 520 26.23 13.95 -11.00
N LEU A 521 25.98 15.23 -11.02
CA LEU A 521 25.79 16.06 -9.83
C LEU A 521 24.32 16.45 -9.78
N ALA A 522 23.64 16.08 -8.70
CA ALA A 522 22.29 16.54 -8.40
C ALA A 522 22.32 17.46 -7.18
N ILE A 523 21.75 18.64 -7.29
CA ILE A 523 21.57 19.58 -6.19
C ILE A 523 20.09 19.91 -6.14
N GLY A 524 19.52 19.83 -4.96
CA GLY A 524 18.09 20.03 -4.84
C GLY A 524 17.65 20.57 -3.49
N TYR A 525 16.41 20.98 -3.49
CA TYR A 525 15.64 21.36 -2.33
C TYR A 525 14.34 20.56 -2.34
N ASN A 526 13.90 20.04 -1.19
CA ASN A 526 12.54 19.59 -1.02
C ASN A 526 12.00 19.96 0.36
N GLY A 527 10.69 20.12 0.42
CA GLY A 527 10.02 20.47 1.65
C GLY A 527 8.59 19.94 1.67
N ASN A 528 8.09 19.76 2.86
CA ASN A 528 6.69 19.46 3.11
C ASN A 528 6.23 20.07 4.42
N GLY A 529 4.94 20.32 4.53
CA GLY A 529 4.36 20.81 5.76
C GLY A 529 2.85 20.65 5.78
N GLY A 530 2.30 20.46 6.96
CA GLY A 530 0.87 20.27 7.14
C GLY A 530 0.34 20.79 8.46
N TYR A 531 -0.96 21.07 8.44
CA TYR A 531 -1.74 21.45 9.61
C TYR A 531 -2.82 20.40 9.86
N THR A 532 -2.81 19.79 11.04
CA THR A 532 -3.77 18.77 11.46
C THR A 532 -4.55 19.24 12.67
N LYS A 533 -5.87 19.03 12.65
CA LYS A 533 -6.77 19.22 13.79
C LYS A 533 -7.30 17.86 14.21
N THR A 534 -7.40 17.66 15.52
CA THR A 534 -8.03 16.49 16.10
C THR A 534 -9.09 16.92 17.11
N SER A 535 -10.24 16.26 17.07
CA SER A 535 -11.31 16.42 18.05
C SER A 535 -11.81 15.05 18.47
N TYR A 536 -11.88 14.79 19.76
CA TYR A 536 -12.43 13.57 20.32
C TYR A 536 -13.52 13.92 21.34
N ARG A 537 -14.68 13.28 21.19
CA ARG A 537 -15.82 13.48 22.09
C ARG A 537 -16.32 12.13 22.58
N PHE A 538 -16.69 12.10 23.83
CA PHE A 538 -17.17 10.93 24.54
C PHE A 538 -18.45 11.29 25.31
N ILE A 539 -19.56 10.65 24.94
CA ILE A 539 -20.87 10.93 25.49
C ILE A 539 -21.43 9.62 26.03
N LYS A 540 -21.89 9.63 27.27
CA LYS A 540 -22.45 8.46 27.94
C LYS A 540 -23.85 8.71 28.46
N THR A 541 -24.59 7.64 28.71
CA THR A 541 -25.84 7.69 29.44
C THR A 541 -25.61 7.83 30.93
N SER A 542 -26.53 8.46 31.63
CA SER A 542 -26.54 8.62 33.08
C SER A 542 -27.96 8.34 33.61
N GLY A 543 -28.13 7.28 34.35
CA GLY A 543 -29.38 6.79 34.95
C GLY A 543 -29.12 5.52 35.76
N ASN A 544 -30.08 5.14 36.62
CA ASN A 544 -29.94 3.95 37.47
C ASN A 544 -30.86 2.79 37.03
N SER A 545 -31.64 3.02 35.99
CA SER A 545 -32.60 2.02 35.49
C SER A 545 -31.95 1.08 34.48
N SER A 546 -32.51 -0.13 34.39
CA SER A 546 -32.17 -1.12 33.37
C SER A 546 -33.42 -1.57 32.64
N PHE A 547 -33.21 -2.09 31.43
CA PHE A 547 -34.28 -2.66 30.61
C PHE A 547 -33.81 -3.94 29.93
N THR A 548 -34.76 -4.75 29.47
CA THR A 548 -34.46 -5.97 28.67
C THR A 548 -35.20 -5.90 27.36
N GLN A 549 -34.49 -6.05 26.25
CA GLN A 549 -35.01 -6.02 24.87
C GLN A 549 -34.27 -7.00 23.97
N PRO A 550 -34.86 -7.44 22.84
CA PRO A 550 -34.09 -8.14 21.81
C PRO A 550 -32.90 -7.29 21.36
N ILE A 551 -31.73 -7.92 21.19
CA ILE A 551 -30.45 -7.22 20.95
C ILE A 551 -30.40 -6.30 19.73
N ASN A 552 -31.25 -6.51 18.73
CA ASN A 552 -31.34 -5.66 17.53
C ASN A 552 -32.61 -4.76 17.52
N ASN A 553 -33.27 -4.58 18.69
CA ASN A 553 -34.49 -3.75 18.83
C ASN A 553 -34.43 -2.95 20.15
N LEU A 554 -33.34 -2.21 20.35
CA LEU A 554 -33.13 -1.40 21.55
C LEU A 554 -33.71 0.01 21.42
N ASP A 555 -33.75 0.56 20.19
CA ASP A 555 -34.05 1.96 19.90
C ASP A 555 -35.44 2.40 20.42
N SER A 556 -36.44 1.51 20.31
CA SER A 556 -37.80 1.81 20.75
C SER A 556 -37.85 2.11 22.25
N GLN A 557 -37.19 1.25 23.06
CA GLN A 557 -37.16 1.40 24.52
C GLN A 557 -36.29 2.60 24.92
N ILE A 558 -35.11 2.74 24.33
CA ILE A 558 -34.18 3.84 24.63
C ILE A 558 -34.83 5.19 24.33
N ASN A 559 -35.54 5.33 23.21
CA ASN A 559 -36.22 6.56 22.85
C ASN A 559 -37.40 6.86 23.82
N SER A 560 -38.16 5.84 24.21
CA SER A 560 -39.26 6.01 25.21
C SER A 560 -38.70 6.44 26.55
N ASP A 561 -37.62 5.80 27.02
CA ASP A 561 -36.98 6.08 28.32
C ASP A 561 -36.34 7.48 28.36
N LEU A 562 -35.77 7.92 27.24
CA LEU A 562 -35.22 9.26 27.10
C LEU A 562 -36.32 10.33 27.18
N ILE A 563 -37.44 10.09 26.53
CA ILE A 563 -38.63 11.01 26.54
C ILE A 563 -39.19 11.11 27.97
N ASN A 564 -39.25 9.98 28.66
CA ASN A 564 -39.77 9.89 30.03
C ASN A 564 -38.76 10.32 31.09
N GLY A 565 -37.58 10.76 30.72
CA GLY A 565 -36.50 11.20 31.65
C GLY A 565 -35.94 10.09 32.55
N VAL A 566 -36.07 8.82 32.16
CA VAL A 566 -35.50 7.68 32.89
C VAL A 566 -33.96 7.75 32.93
N PHE A 567 -33.38 8.30 31.89
CA PHE A 567 -31.91 8.59 31.81
C PHE A 567 -31.69 9.90 31.05
N THR A 568 -30.44 10.38 31.15
CA THR A 568 -29.95 11.53 30.36
C THR A 568 -28.65 11.16 29.66
N TYR A 569 -28.25 11.94 28.65
CA TYR A 569 -26.90 11.89 28.11
C TYR A 569 -26.00 12.91 28.79
N SER A 570 -24.76 12.52 29.07
CA SER A 570 -23.73 13.36 29.66
C SER A 570 -22.54 13.45 28.73
N GLU A 571 -22.14 14.67 28.39
CA GLU A 571 -20.86 14.91 27.72
C GLU A 571 -19.72 14.64 28.74
N SER A 572 -18.94 13.59 28.47
CA SER A 572 -17.93 13.08 29.41
C SER A 572 -16.54 13.04 28.80
N SER A 573 -16.29 13.84 27.75
CA SER A 573 -14.98 13.88 27.08
C SER A 573 -13.86 14.12 28.07
N ASN A 574 -12.76 13.39 27.91
CA ASN A 574 -11.54 13.63 28.66
C ASN A 574 -10.97 15.02 28.36
N SER A 575 -10.01 15.44 29.17
CA SER A 575 -9.05 16.49 28.86
C SER A 575 -8.50 16.28 27.42
N ASN A 576 -7.86 17.21 26.81
CA ASN A 576 -7.20 17.04 25.50
C ASN A 576 -8.12 16.68 24.30
N TYR A 577 -9.40 16.91 24.38
CA TYR A 577 -10.35 16.58 23.31
C TYR A 577 -10.13 17.36 22.02
N LYS A 578 -9.34 18.43 22.03
CA LYS A 578 -8.92 19.21 20.85
C LYS A 578 -7.42 19.35 20.81
N VAL A 579 -6.84 18.88 19.70
CA VAL A 579 -5.41 19.01 19.42
C VAL A 579 -5.22 19.69 18.06
N LYS A 580 -4.26 20.59 17.97
CA LYS A 580 -3.80 21.21 16.73
C LYS A 580 -2.32 20.92 16.58
N MET A 581 -1.91 20.43 15.42
CA MET A 581 -0.52 20.09 15.13
C MET A 581 -0.08 20.74 13.82
N VAL A 582 1.10 21.33 13.83
CA VAL A 582 1.80 21.81 12.63
C VAL A 582 3.11 21.07 12.54
N ASP A 583 3.33 20.39 11.43
CA ASP A 583 4.58 19.71 11.08
C ASP A 583 5.17 20.34 9.83
N ASN A 584 6.47 20.66 9.84
CA ASN A 584 7.20 21.14 8.67
C ASN A 584 8.56 20.45 8.57
N SER A 585 8.94 20.05 7.37
CA SER A 585 10.28 19.54 7.03
C SER A 585 10.80 20.30 5.82
N ASN A 586 11.99 20.87 5.91
CA ASN A 586 12.64 21.61 4.82
C ASN A 586 14.07 21.12 4.68
N SER A 587 14.52 20.91 3.46
CA SER A 587 15.80 20.26 3.21
C SER A 587 16.49 20.77 1.97
N ALA A 588 17.81 20.92 2.05
CA ALA A 588 18.71 21.08 0.91
C ALA A 588 19.63 19.86 0.82
N TYR A 589 19.94 19.42 -0.39
CA TYR A 589 20.79 18.26 -0.59
C TYR A 589 21.69 18.39 -1.82
N ALA A 590 22.79 17.66 -1.78
CA ALA A 590 23.66 17.44 -2.92
C ALA A 590 24.02 15.95 -3.00
N ASN A 591 24.05 15.43 -4.22
CA ASN A 591 24.33 14.03 -4.52
C ASN A 591 25.27 13.95 -5.72
N LEU A 592 26.41 13.28 -5.58
CA LEU A 592 27.46 13.19 -6.60
C LEU A 592 27.71 11.73 -6.98
N LEU A 593 27.38 11.38 -8.20
CA LEU A 593 27.69 10.08 -8.81
C LEU A 593 28.97 10.19 -9.63
N LEU A 594 29.97 9.45 -9.24
CA LEU A 594 31.25 9.32 -9.94
C LEU A 594 31.43 7.89 -10.46
N LYS A 595 31.93 7.77 -11.69
CA LYS A 595 32.26 6.51 -12.35
C LYS A 595 33.77 6.40 -12.58
N PHE A 596 34.35 5.37 -11.98
CA PHE A 596 35.80 5.10 -12.07
C PHE A 596 36.04 3.81 -12.87
N GLY A 597 36.81 3.92 -13.96
CA GLY A 597 36.92 2.79 -14.90
C GLY A 597 35.55 2.39 -15.43
N ASP A 598 35.35 1.13 -15.76
CA ASP A 598 34.09 0.55 -16.25
C ASP A 598 33.37 -0.27 -15.17
N LYS A 599 34.00 -0.37 -13.99
CA LYS A 599 33.53 -1.27 -12.94
C LYS A 599 33.00 -0.58 -11.70
N TRP A 600 33.47 0.63 -11.37
CA TRP A 600 33.11 1.29 -10.13
C TRP A 600 32.19 2.48 -10.36
N GLU A 601 31.10 2.51 -9.63
CA GLU A 601 30.21 3.65 -9.53
C GLU A 601 30.01 3.98 -8.05
N VAL A 602 30.32 5.22 -7.68
CA VAL A 602 30.21 5.71 -6.28
C VAL A 602 29.26 6.90 -6.28
N ASN A 603 28.18 6.79 -5.51
CA ASN A 603 27.21 7.83 -5.29
C ASN A 603 27.28 8.29 -3.83
N GLY A 604 27.87 9.45 -3.59
CA GLY A 604 27.97 10.07 -2.26
C GLY A 604 27.12 11.31 -2.17
N GLY A 605 26.48 11.50 -1.05
CA GLY A 605 25.65 12.67 -0.89
C GLY A 605 25.40 13.09 0.56
N LEU A 606 24.96 14.32 0.70
CA LEU A 606 24.67 14.95 1.97
C LEU A 606 23.33 15.67 1.88
N ARG A 607 22.51 15.51 2.91
CA ARG A 607 21.26 16.22 3.10
C ARG A 607 21.28 16.95 4.43
N PHE A 608 20.92 18.20 4.39
CA PHE A 608 20.58 18.98 5.58
C PHE A 608 19.06 19.08 5.64
N GLU A 609 18.47 18.67 6.76
CA GLU A 609 17.01 18.68 6.94
C GLU A 609 16.64 19.32 8.27
N LYS A 610 15.78 20.32 8.22
CA LYS A 610 15.21 20.98 9.40
C LYS A 610 13.78 20.53 9.60
N PHE A 611 13.49 19.96 10.75
CA PHE A 611 12.17 19.50 11.17
C PHE A 611 11.65 20.35 12.32
N ASN A 612 10.41 20.80 12.21
CA ASN A 612 9.72 21.57 13.24
C ASN A 612 8.32 20.99 13.47
N ARG A 613 7.96 20.74 14.74
CA ARG A 613 6.64 20.29 15.17
C ARG A 613 6.12 21.19 16.29
N ASP A 614 4.91 21.70 16.15
CA ASP A 614 4.17 22.49 17.17
C ASP A 614 2.85 21.76 17.46
N ILE A 615 2.69 21.25 18.67
CA ILE A 615 1.47 20.60 19.14
C ILE A 615 0.82 21.51 20.16
N ARG A 616 -0.45 21.84 19.94
CA ARG A 616 -1.29 22.62 20.88
C ARG A 616 -2.48 21.78 21.28
N TYR A 617 -2.65 21.63 22.59
CA TYR A 617 -3.70 20.81 23.17
C TYR A 617 -4.29 21.46 24.42
N ARG A 618 -5.46 20.98 24.86
CA ARG A 618 -6.10 21.40 26.10
C ARG A 618 -6.10 20.27 27.09
N ASN A 619 -5.79 20.57 28.36
CA ASN A 619 -5.66 19.57 29.40
C ASN A 619 -6.97 19.22 30.09
N LEU A 620 -7.96 20.03 30.11
CA LEU A 620 -9.18 19.80 30.89
C LEU A 620 -10.43 20.27 30.15
N GLY A 621 -11.55 19.69 30.53
CA GLY A 621 -12.84 19.83 29.93
C GLY A 621 -13.48 21.20 29.90
N SER A 622 -12.76 22.28 30.16
CA SER A 622 -13.26 23.64 29.97
C SER A 622 -12.90 24.18 28.59
N PHE A 623 -13.86 24.73 27.87
CA PHE A 623 -13.63 25.40 26.59
C PHE A 623 -12.80 26.68 26.71
N SER A 624 -12.72 27.21 27.89
CA SER A 624 -12.00 28.46 28.23
C SER A 624 -10.53 28.23 28.57
N ASP A 625 -10.09 26.98 28.79
CA ASP A 625 -8.71 26.70 29.15
C ASP A 625 -7.75 27.06 28.02
N PRO A 626 -6.61 27.69 28.32
CA PRO A 626 -5.62 28.00 27.30
C PRO A 626 -5.04 26.73 26.71
N PHE A 627 -4.72 26.76 25.40
CA PHE A 627 -3.98 25.67 24.79
C PHE A 627 -2.58 25.62 25.38
N GLN A 628 -2.22 24.44 25.85
CA GLN A 628 -0.83 24.11 26.17
C GLN A 628 -0.06 23.86 24.87
N LYS A 629 1.25 24.00 24.91
CA LYS A 629 2.12 23.94 23.75
C LYS A 629 3.30 23.01 23.98
N PHE A 630 3.49 22.08 23.07
CA PHE A 630 4.68 21.26 22.97
C PHE A 630 5.36 21.53 21.63
N LYS A 631 6.67 21.79 21.66
CA LYS A 631 7.47 22.01 20.46
C LYS A 631 8.60 21.00 20.37
N SER A 632 8.85 20.52 19.17
CA SER A 632 10.02 19.70 18.84
C SER A 632 10.67 20.28 17.57
N ASP A 633 11.85 20.84 17.72
CA ASP A 633 12.65 21.40 16.64
C ASP A 633 13.96 20.60 16.55
N LYS A 634 14.28 20.07 15.36
CA LYS A 634 15.49 19.27 15.13
C LYS A 634 16.12 19.62 13.80
N ASP A 635 17.44 19.74 13.82
CA ASP A 635 18.27 19.86 12.62
C ASP A 635 19.06 18.57 12.41
N TYR A 636 19.01 18.04 11.19
CA TYR A 636 19.64 16.79 10.83
C TYR A 636 20.67 17.00 9.72
N VAL A 637 21.84 16.37 9.90
CA VAL A 637 22.86 16.20 8.85
C VAL A 637 22.87 14.71 8.51
N LEU A 638 22.46 14.39 7.29
CA LEU A 638 22.18 13.02 6.84
C LEU A 638 23.11 12.65 5.67
N PRO A 639 24.29 12.07 5.97
CA PRO A 639 25.18 11.56 4.93
C PRO A 639 24.69 10.23 4.39
N SER A 640 25.01 9.98 3.11
CA SER A 640 24.88 8.66 2.49
C SER A 640 25.98 8.37 1.50
N ILE A 641 26.30 7.10 1.37
CA ILE A 641 27.19 6.58 0.34
C ILE A 641 26.63 5.29 -0.22
N ASN A 642 26.61 5.17 -1.55
CA ASN A 642 26.27 3.97 -2.28
C ASN A 642 27.39 3.65 -3.25
N ILE A 643 27.93 2.44 -3.22
CA ILE A 643 29.02 1.97 -4.06
C ILE A 643 28.52 0.76 -4.83
N LYS A 644 28.74 0.76 -6.14
CA LYS A 644 28.52 -0.38 -7.00
C LYS A 644 29.81 -0.78 -7.67
N TYR A 645 30.14 -2.06 -7.57
CA TYR A 645 31.22 -2.69 -8.29
C TYR A 645 30.68 -3.72 -9.26
N ALA A 646 30.86 -3.50 -10.56
CA ALA A 646 30.54 -4.46 -11.61
C ALA A 646 31.61 -5.56 -11.63
N ALA A 647 31.40 -6.64 -10.88
CA ALA A 647 32.35 -7.75 -10.80
C ALA A 647 32.50 -8.45 -12.15
N SER A 648 31.38 -8.54 -12.91
CA SER A 648 31.33 -8.98 -14.31
C SER A 648 30.15 -8.31 -15.01
N GLU A 649 29.97 -8.58 -16.31
CA GLU A 649 28.79 -8.12 -17.05
C GLU A 649 27.47 -8.66 -16.46
N LYS A 650 27.51 -9.74 -15.71
CA LYS A 650 26.37 -10.41 -15.10
C LYS A 650 26.31 -10.28 -13.58
N ALA A 651 27.29 -9.67 -12.93
CA ALA A 651 27.35 -9.63 -11.48
C ALA A 651 27.75 -8.25 -10.93
N ASN A 652 27.03 -7.80 -9.91
CA ASN A 652 27.30 -6.58 -9.17
C ASN A 652 27.50 -6.87 -7.68
N LEU A 653 28.44 -6.17 -7.06
CA LEU A 653 28.53 -6.03 -5.62
C LEU A 653 28.14 -4.59 -5.26
N ARG A 654 27.25 -4.43 -4.28
CA ARG A 654 26.79 -3.12 -3.81
C ARG A 654 27.03 -2.98 -2.32
N PHE A 655 27.47 -1.80 -1.93
CA PHE A 655 27.58 -1.38 -0.55
C PHE A 655 26.82 -0.08 -0.37
N ALA A 656 26.07 0.07 0.73
CA ALA A 656 25.41 1.30 1.10
C ALA A 656 25.56 1.56 2.60
N ALA A 657 25.81 2.82 2.97
CA ALA A 657 25.78 3.26 4.35
C ALA A 657 25.14 4.63 4.46
N SER A 658 24.32 4.86 5.50
CA SER A 658 23.58 6.11 5.67
C SER A 658 23.16 6.37 7.11
N LYS A 659 22.96 7.65 7.44
CA LYS A 659 22.24 8.12 8.63
C LYS A 659 20.90 8.70 8.23
N ASN A 660 19.86 8.38 8.99
CA ASN A 660 18.50 8.91 8.82
C ASN A 660 17.76 8.94 10.18
N TYR A 661 16.48 9.29 10.21
CA TYR A 661 15.70 9.39 11.45
C TYR A 661 14.27 8.90 11.23
N THR A 662 13.48 8.78 12.32
CA THR A 662 12.06 8.39 12.27
C THR A 662 11.24 9.20 13.26
N LYS A 663 10.12 9.75 12.81
CA LYS A 663 9.16 10.51 13.63
C LYS A 663 8.05 9.63 14.17
N PRO A 664 7.47 9.93 15.36
CA PRO A 664 6.24 9.29 15.80
C PRO A 664 5.05 9.70 14.92
N VAL A 665 4.05 8.80 14.82
CA VAL A 665 2.77 9.04 14.12
C VAL A 665 1.84 9.90 14.97
N ILE A 666 0.79 10.45 14.34
CA ILE A 666 -0.13 11.39 15.00
C ILE A 666 -0.71 10.81 16.29
N MET A 667 -1.33 9.62 16.25
CA MET A 667 -1.97 9.01 17.42
C MET A 667 -0.98 8.50 18.49
N GLU A 668 0.30 8.41 18.15
CA GLU A 668 1.32 8.04 19.13
C GLU A 668 1.72 9.22 20.03
N ILE A 669 1.64 10.45 19.50
CA ILE A 669 2.16 11.64 20.18
C ILE A 669 1.07 12.58 20.70
N ILE A 670 -0.16 12.51 20.16
CA ILE A 670 -1.23 13.39 20.66
C ILE A 670 -1.76 12.89 22.00
N PRO A 671 -1.91 13.76 23.01
CA PRO A 671 -2.32 13.37 24.34
C PRO A 671 -3.84 13.15 24.44
N ILE A 672 -4.35 12.15 23.73
CA ILE A 672 -5.75 11.70 23.74
C ILE A 672 -5.81 10.30 24.34
N SER A 673 -6.76 10.07 25.26
CA SER A 673 -7.11 8.75 25.78
C SER A 673 -8.33 8.23 25.01
N TYR A 674 -8.13 7.35 24.04
CA TYR A 674 -9.17 6.75 23.22
C TYR A 674 -9.64 5.44 23.85
N ILE A 675 -10.95 5.35 24.18
CA ILE A 675 -11.55 4.24 24.90
C ILE A 675 -12.18 3.25 23.91
N ASN A 676 -11.90 1.96 24.07
CA ASN A 676 -12.54 0.88 23.33
C ASN A 676 -13.75 0.30 24.08
N GLY A 677 -14.61 -0.44 23.36
CA GLY A 677 -15.83 -1.03 23.93
C GLY A 677 -15.58 -2.05 25.04
N ASP A 678 -14.46 -2.75 24.99
CA ASP A 678 -13.98 -3.70 26.02
C ASP A 678 -13.33 -3.02 27.23
N GLY A 679 -13.32 -1.68 27.29
CA GLY A 679 -12.70 -0.90 28.36
C GLY A 679 -11.20 -0.66 28.18
N THR A 680 -10.57 -1.22 27.13
CA THR A 680 -9.16 -0.92 26.85
C THR A 680 -8.99 0.51 26.36
N ILE A 681 -7.85 1.12 26.68
CA ILE A 681 -7.53 2.52 26.34
C ILE A 681 -6.29 2.55 25.46
N ILE A 682 -6.30 3.41 24.45
CA ILE A 682 -5.12 3.80 23.67
C ILE A 682 -4.78 5.23 24.02
N GLN A 683 -3.57 5.49 24.49
CA GLN A 683 -3.12 6.78 24.94
C GLN A 683 -1.82 7.20 24.26
N GLY A 684 -1.83 8.35 23.57
CA GLY A 684 -0.63 8.92 22.99
C GLY A 684 0.31 9.49 24.06
N ASN A 685 1.60 9.54 23.73
CA ASN A 685 2.66 10.06 24.59
C ASN A 685 3.34 11.24 23.92
N GLN A 686 3.09 12.45 24.41
CA GLN A 686 3.65 13.70 23.87
C GLN A 686 5.17 13.84 24.08
N GLU A 687 5.75 13.05 24.98
CA GLU A 687 7.18 13.10 25.32
C GLU A 687 8.03 12.27 24.35
N LEU A 688 7.41 11.60 23.39
CA LEU A 688 8.13 10.83 22.39
C LEU A 688 9.11 11.71 21.60
N VAL A 689 10.34 11.22 21.49
CA VAL A 689 11.38 11.82 20.65
C VAL A 689 11.52 11.05 19.35
N ASN A 690 12.11 11.69 18.33
CA ASN A 690 12.44 11.02 17.10
C ASN A 690 13.54 9.97 17.31
N SER A 691 13.48 8.85 16.60
CA SER A 691 14.55 7.84 16.56
C SER A 691 15.63 8.27 15.57
N ASP A 692 16.90 8.20 15.95
CA ASP A 692 18.04 8.36 15.04
C ASP A 692 18.50 6.97 14.55
N ASN A 693 18.80 6.83 13.25
CA ASN A 693 19.06 5.52 12.66
C ASN A 693 20.34 5.53 11.82
N ILE A 694 21.15 4.49 11.95
CA ILE A 694 22.31 4.19 11.09
C ILE A 694 22.02 2.89 10.36
N ASN A 695 22.23 2.87 9.04
CA ASN A 695 21.97 1.73 8.19
C ASN A 695 23.20 1.39 7.37
N THR A 696 23.50 0.09 7.25
CA THR A 696 24.56 -0.44 6.41
C THR A 696 24.06 -1.69 5.68
N ASP A 697 24.25 -1.75 4.37
CA ASP A 697 23.82 -2.84 3.52
C ASP A 697 24.99 -3.28 2.60
N LEU A 698 25.16 -4.59 2.43
CA LEU A 698 26.05 -5.21 1.45
C LEU A 698 25.26 -6.21 0.63
N LYS A 699 25.34 -6.14 -0.70
CA LYS A 699 24.50 -6.95 -1.60
C LYS A 699 25.31 -7.45 -2.78
N TYR A 700 25.26 -8.74 -3.04
CA TYR A 700 25.73 -9.37 -4.27
C TYR A 700 24.55 -9.73 -5.15
N GLU A 701 24.59 -9.32 -6.42
CA GLU A 701 23.54 -9.58 -7.42
C GLU A 701 24.17 -10.29 -8.62
N PHE A 702 23.54 -11.37 -9.06
CA PHE A 702 23.93 -12.11 -10.24
C PHE A 702 22.73 -12.22 -11.20
N PHE A 703 22.91 -11.78 -12.44
CA PHE A 703 21.91 -11.77 -13.50
C PHE A 703 22.33 -12.79 -14.58
N PRO A 704 21.96 -14.07 -14.46
CA PRO A 704 22.31 -15.09 -15.45
C PRO A 704 21.80 -14.75 -16.83
N SER A 705 20.57 -14.18 -16.91
CA SER A 705 19.93 -13.67 -18.12
C SER A 705 19.10 -12.41 -17.81
N ASN A 706 18.43 -11.83 -18.81
CA ASN A 706 17.55 -10.68 -18.64
C ASN A 706 16.22 -11.01 -17.91
N LYS A 707 15.95 -12.29 -17.63
CA LYS A 707 14.76 -12.77 -16.93
C LYS A 707 15.07 -13.38 -15.58
N GLU A 708 16.35 -13.57 -15.25
CA GLU A 708 16.79 -14.28 -14.07
C GLU A 708 17.63 -13.38 -13.16
N LEU A 709 17.45 -13.63 -11.89
CA LEU A 709 18.15 -12.90 -10.83
C LEU A 709 18.49 -13.87 -9.70
N PHE A 710 19.67 -13.75 -9.13
CA PHE A 710 20.03 -14.30 -7.84
C PHE A 710 20.68 -13.22 -7.00
N VAL A 711 20.24 -13.06 -5.77
CA VAL A 711 20.72 -12.05 -4.83
C VAL A 711 20.99 -12.67 -3.49
N ILE A 712 22.10 -12.27 -2.88
CA ILE A 712 22.35 -12.44 -1.46
C ILE A 712 22.78 -11.09 -0.89
N GLY A 713 22.19 -10.66 0.21
CA GLY A 713 22.51 -9.39 0.86
C GLY A 713 22.50 -9.51 2.37
N GLY A 714 23.41 -8.78 3.04
CA GLY A 714 23.41 -8.59 4.48
C GLY A 714 23.08 -7.14 4.83
N PHE A 715 22.40 -6.92 5.95
CA PHE A 715 22.13 -5.58 6.45
C PHE A 715 22.33 -5.51 7.96
N VAL A 716 22.68 -4.30 8.43
CA VAL A 716 22.77 -3.93 9.85
C VAL A 716 22.12 -2.58 10.02
N LYS A 717 21.27 -2.44 11.04
CA LYS A 717 20.62 -1.19 11.43
C LYS A 717 20.81 -0.98 12.92
N HIS A 718 21.21 0.24 13.28
CA HIS A 718 21.27 0.70 14.67
C HIS A 718 20.27 1.83 14.84
N LEU A 719 19.39 1.75 15.84
CA LEU A 719 18.38 2.73 16.15
C LEU A 719 18.59 3.24 17.57
N ASP A 720 18.84 4.53 17.72
CA ASP A 720 18.75 5.23 19.00
C ASP A 720 17.31 5.71 19.23
N ASN A 721 16.81 5.55 20.45
CA ASN A 721 15.44 5.89 20.83
C ASN A 721 14.36 5.26 19.93
N PRO A 722 14.38 3.94 19.66
CA PRO A 722 13.31 3.32 18.88
C PRO A 722 11.96 3.50 19.57
N ILE A 723 10.91 3.80 18.75
CA ILE A 723 9.55 4.00 19.24
C ILE A 723 8.83 2.66 19.22
N GLU A 724 8.26 2.27 20.36
CA GLU A 724 7.56 0.99 20.50
C GLU A 724 6.21 1.15 21.20
N ARG A 725 5.27 0.28 20.81
CA ARG A 725 3.96 0.17 21.43
C ARG A 725 4.03 -0.76 22.61
N THR A 726 3.60 -0.29 23.79
CA THR A 726 3.54 -1.07 25.02
C THR A 726 2.11 -1.21 25.53
N PHE A 727 1.87 -2.19 26.36
CA PHE A 727 0.62 -2.33 27.09
C PHE A 727 0.89 -2.62 28.57
N ARG A 728 -0.02 -2.14 29.41
CA ARG A 728 -0.05 -2.38 30.85
C ARG A 728 -1.48 -2.57 31.33
N GLY A 729 -1.67 -3.30 32.42
CA GLY A 729 -2.95 -3.38 33.10
C GLY A 729 -3.13 -2.21 34.08
N GLU A 730 -4.35 -1.72 34.16
CA GLU A 730 -4.80 -0.78 35.18
C GLU A 730 -6.14 -1.25 35.76
N ALA A 731 -6.60 -0.62 36.85
CA ALA A 731 -7.83 -1.03 37.57
C ALA A 731 -9.10 -1.02 36.67
N GLY A 732 -9.10 -0.30 35.56
CA GLY A 732 -10.21 -0.22 34.58
C GLY A 732 -10.00 -0.99 33.28
N GLY A 733 -8.93 -1.78 33.13
CA GLY A 733 -8.61 -2.51 31.90
C GLY A 733 -7.17 -2.33 31.44
N PHE A 734 -6.91 -2.56 30.14
CA PHE A 734 -5.57 -2.39 29.58
C PHE A 734 -5.39 -1.01 28.96
N ILE A 735 -4.24 -0.39 29.24
CA ILE A 735 -3.78 0.80 28.52
C ILE A 735 -2.67 0.41 27.55
N THR A 736 -2.88 0.75 26.28
CA THR A 736 -1.84 0.75 25.28
C THR A 736 -1.27 2.15 25.16
N THR A 737 0.06 2.29 25.24
CA THR A 737 0.77 3.56 25.07
C THR A 737 2.03 3.36 24.24
N PHE A 738 2.82 4.39 24.08
CA PHE A 738 4.03 4.40 23.27
C PHE A 738 5.19 4.97 24.08
N LEU A 739 6.39 4.41 23.87
CA LEU A 739 7.59 4.89 24.53
C LEU A 739 8.81 4.76 23.59
N ASN A 740 9.87 5.48 23.93
CA ASN A 740 11.18 5.26 23.35
C ASN A 740 11.95 4.28 24.26
N SER A 741 12.42 3.18 23.68
CA SER A 741 13.47 2.36 24.28
C SER A 741 14.84 3.01 24.02
N ASP A 742 15.92 2.60 24.71
CA ASP A 742 17.21 3.31 24.58
C ASP A 742 17.81 3.07 23.20
N LYS A 743 17.95 1.81 22.80
CA LYS A 743 18.53 1.44 21.49
C LYS A 743 18.03 0.10 20.99
N ALA A 744 18.09 -0.08 19.69
CA ALA A 744 17.85 -1.36 19.04
C ALA A 744 18.90 -1.61 17.96
N ASP A 745 19.41 -2.85 17.90
CA ASP A 745 20.22 -3.36 16.81
C ASP A 745 19.41 -4.40 16.03
N LEU A 746 19.43 -4.32 14.71
CA LEU A 746 18.76 -5.23 13.80
C LEU A 746 19.71 -5.62 12.69
N TYR A 747 19.91 -6.91 12.47
CA TYR A 747 20.78 -7.43 11.44
C TYR A 747 20.18 -8.67 10.77
N GLY A 748 20.55 -8.92 9.53
CA GLY A 748 20.00 -10.06 8.81
C GLY A 748 20.60 -10.29 7.44
N VAL A 749 20.15 -11.39 6.85
CA VAL A 749 20.49 -11.82 5.49
C VAL A 749 19.23 -11.97 4.68
N GLU A 750 19.23 -11.39 3.48
CA GLU A 750 18.16 -11.52 2.48
C GLU A 750 18.69 -12.32 1.29
N ILE A 751 17.92 -13.31 0.83
CA ILE A 751 18.18 -14.10 -0.37
C ILE A 751 16.99 -13.96 -1.30
N GLU A 752 17.24 -13.71 -2.58
CA GLU A 752 16.20 -13.57 -3.60
C GLU A 752 16.63 -14.31 -4.87
N GLY A 753 15.69 -14.95 -5.54
CA GLY A 753 15.94 -15.62 -6.81
C GLY A 753 14.74 -15.56 -7.72
N ILE A 754 15.01 -15.40 -9.02
CA ILE A 754 14.09 -15.60 -10.14
C ILE A 754 14.79 -16.54 -11.10
N LEU A 755 14.26 -17.74 -11.24
CA LEU A 755 14.86 -18.83 -12.01
C LEU A 755 13.94 -19.28 -13.15
N ASP A 756 14.43 -19.28 -14.36
CA ASP A 756 13.80 -19.96 -15.49
C ASP A 756 14.09 -21.46 -15.38
N LEU A 757 13.05 -22.28 -15.18
CA LEU A 757 13.22 -23.72 -14.96
C LEU A 757 13.64 -24.49 -16.24
N ALA A 758 13.67 -23.83 -17.40
CA ALA A 758 14.30 -24.36 -18.61
C ALA A 758 15.77 -24.76 -18.37
N ARG A 759 16.43 -24.09 -17.41
CA ARG A 759 17.81 -24.36 -16.98
C ARG A 759 17.97 -25.76 -16.39
N LEU A 760 16.94 -26.26 -15.72
CA LEU A 760 16.93 -27.62 -15.15
C LEU A 760 16.53 -28.69 -16.20
N HIS A 761 15.53 -28.38 -17.00
CA HIS A 761 15.04 -29.29 -18.04
C HIS A 761 14.27 -28.51 -19.11
N LYS A 762 14.54 -28.79 -20.40
CA LYS A 762 13.90 -28.12 -21.55
C LYS A 762 12.37 -28.18 -21.52
N GLY A 763 11.78 -29.25 -21.00
CA GLY A 763 10.32 -29.38 -20.83
C GLY A 763 9.71 -28.44 -19.82
N LEU A 764 10.52 -27.74 -19.00
CA LEU A 764 10.09 -26.76 -18.01
C LEU A 764 10.24 -25.31 -18.49
N SER A 765 10.46 -25.08 -19.80
CA SER A 765 10.72 -23.74 -20.37
C SER A 765 9.61 -22.71 -20.12
N ASN A 766 8.40 -23.16 -19.80
CA ASN A 766 7.26 -22.30 -19.50
C ASN A 766 7.10 -22.01 -18.00
N PHE A 767 7.98 -22.55 -17.16
CA PHE A 767 7.94 -22.38 -15.72
C PHE A 767 9.02 -21.43 -15.24
N THR A 768 8.63 -20.51 -14.36
CA THR A 768 9.55 -19.63 -13.64
C THR A 768 9.29 -19.77 -12.15
N LEU A 769 10.36 -19.95 -11.36
CA LEU A 769 10.32 -19.98 -9.90
C LEU A 769 10.87 -18.67 -9.36
N GLY A 770 10.05 -17.94 -8.62
CA GLY A 770 10.45 -16.81 -7.80
C GLY A 770 10.53 -17.23 -6.34
N PHE A 771 11.54 -16.77 -5.62
CA PHE A 771 11.60 -16.95 -4.17
C PHE A 771 12.36 -15.80 -3.52
N ASN A 772 11.97 -15.48 -2.29
CA ASN A 772 12.73 -14.60 -1.45
C ASN A 772 12.62 -15.03 0.02
N THR A 773 13.72 -14.90 0.74
CA THR A 773 13.84 -15.26 2.15
C THR A 773 14.60 -14.16 2.88
N SER A 774 14.12 -13.82 4.07
CA SER A 774 14.82 -12.95 4.99
C SER A 774 15.02 -13.67 6.32
N LEU A 775 16.26 -13.77 6.76
CA LEU A 775 16.65 -14.26 8.08
C LEU A 775 17.19 -13.08 8.86
N MET A 776 16.65 -12.79 10.02
CA MET A 776 17.03 -11.62 10.79
C MET A 776 17.00 -11.89 12.29
N ASP A 777 17.80 -11.15 13.03
CA ASP A 777 17.77 -11.11 14.47
C ASP A 777 17.85 -9.66 14.94
N SER A 778 17.34 -9.40 16.16
CA SER A 778 17.29 -8.06 16.71
C SER A 778 17.47 -8.07 18.21
N ARG A 779 18.05 -7.00 18.74
CA ARG A 779 18.23 -6.81 20.16
C ARG A 779 17.84 -5.39 20.56
N VAL A 780 16.85 -5.24 21.41
CA VAL A 780 16.47 -3.99 22.07
C VAL A 780 17.06 -3.98 23.46
N THR A 781 17.65 -2.85 23.84
CA THR A 781 18.04 -2.53 25.22
C THR A 781 17.15 -1.42 25.71
N ALA A 782 16.54 -1.60 26.87
CA ALA A 782 15.65 -0.64 27.50
C ALA A 782 16.07 -0.38 28.94
N SER A 783 16.16 0.90 29.34
CA SER A 783 16.45 1.30 30.71
C SER A 783 15.19 1.62 31.51
N SER A 784 14.06 1.85 30.82
CA SER A 784 12.79 2.20 31.46
C SER A 784 12.37 1.15 32.50
N ALA A 785 12.07 1.61 33.70
CA ALA A 785 11.54 0.75 34.77
C ALA A 785 10.15 0.17 34.43
N ALA A 786 9.45 0.80 33.47
CA ALA A 786 8.14 0.32 32.99
C ALA A 786 8.24 -0.93 32.14
N GLU A 787 9.36 -1.21 31.47
CA GLU A 787 9.52 -2.39 30.62
C GLU A 787 9.81 -3.64 31.46
N THR A 788 9.02 -4.70 31.24
CA THR A 788 9.19 -5.98 31.92
C THR A 788 10.50 -6.67 31.51
N HIS A 789 10.81 -6.65 30.23
CA HIS A 789 12.01 -7.26 29.65
C HIS A 789 12.94 -6.19 29.06
N LYS A 790 14.08 -5.99 29.71
CA LYS A 790 15.07 -4.98 29.33
C LYS A 790 15.94 -5.36 28.13
N ASN A 791 16.08 -6.66 27.86
CA ASN A 791 16.76 -7.23 26.70
C ASN A 791 15.78 -8.15 25.98
N ARG A 792 15.44 -7.83 24.76
CA ARG A 792 14.43 -8.55 23.98
C ARG A 792 14.60 -8.32 22.48
N GLU A 793 13.82 -9.03 21.69
CA GLU A 793 13.68 -8.76 20.25
C GLU A 793 12.91 -7.46 19.99
N LEU A 794 13.15 -6.86 18.83
CA LEU A 794 12.42 -5.69 18.36
C LEU A 794 10.97 -6.08 18.00
N GLN A 795 10.02 -5.24 18.40
CA GLN A 795 8.62 -5.41 18.09
C GLN A 795 8.40 -5.51 16.56
N GLY A 796 7.67 -6.52 16.12
CA GLY A 796 7.34 -6.75 14.71
C GLY A 796 8.40 -7.50 13.90
N ALA A 797 9.63 -7.63 14.40
CA ALA A 797 10.69 -8.37 13.75
C ALA A 797 10.47 -9.88 13.90
N SER A 798 10.24 -10.57 12.77
CA SER A 798 10.20 -12.02 12.72
C SER A 798 11.59 -12.54 12.36
N LYS A 799 12.08 -13.58 13.03
CA LYS A 799 13.41 -14.16 12.76
C LYS A 799 13.55 -14.70 11.35
N TRP A 800 12.46 -15.06 10.72
CA TRP A 800 12.47 -15.55 9.33
C TRP A 800 11.18 -15.21 8.59
N LEU A 801 11.33 -15.00 7.28
CA LEU A 801 10.27 -14.74 6.32
C LEU A 801 10.62 -15.50 5.03
N ILE A 802 9.67 -16.20 4.43
CA ILE A 802 9.81 -16.90 3.16
C ILE A 802 8.63 -16.57 2.26
N ASN A 803 8.91 -16.15 1.03
CA ASN A 803 7.93 -16.05 -0.04
C ASN A 803 8.43 -16.86 -1.25
N SER A 804 7.51 -17.48 -1.96
CA SER A 804 7.81 -18.20 -3.20
C SER A 804 6.64 -18.08 -4.16
N ASP A 805 6.92 -17.99 -5.45
CA ASP A 805 5.90 -18.05 -6.51
C ASP A 805 6.37 -18.97 -7.65
N LEU A 806 5.50 -19.88 -8.06
CA LEU A 806 5.68 -20.71 -9.22
C LEU A 806 4.75 -20.22 -10.33
N LYS A 807 5.33 -19.78 -11.43
CA LYS A 807 4.63 -19.27 -12.61
C LYS A 807 4.69 -20.30 -13.75
N TYR A 808 3.55 -20.52 -14.38
CA TYR A 808 3.44 -21.30 -15.63
C TYR A 808 2.76 -20.45 -16.69
N GLN A 809 3.37 -20.33 -17.87
CA GLN A 809 2.86 -19.56 -19.00
C GLN A 809 2.58 -20.47 -20.18
N PHE A 810 1.42 -20.31 -20.82
CA PHE A 810 1.04 -21.07 -22.01
C PHE A 810 0.05 -20.31 -22.87
N ASN A 811 0.00 -20.63 -24.14
CA ASN A 811 -0.93 -20.02 -25.08
C ASN A 811 -1.87 -21.08 -25.62
N PHE A 812 -3.18 -20.83 -25.63
CA PHE A 812 -4.13 -21.65 -26.36
C PHE A 812 -4.11 -21.35 -27.87
N LYS A 813 -3.91 -20.05 -28.20
CA LYS A 813 -3.74 -19.51 -29.56
C LYS A 813 -2.73 -18.37 -29.48
N GLU A 814 -2.21 -17.88 -30.61
CA GLU A 814 -1.27 -16.73 -30.63
C GLU A 814 -1.79 -15.50 -29.91
N THR A 815 -3.09 -15.24 -29.97
CA THR A 815 -3.75 -14.11 -29.31
C THR A 815 -4.30 -14.44 -27.90
N TRP A 816 -4.24 -15.70 -27.46
CA TRP A 816 -4.80 -16.14 -26.20
C TRP A 816 -3.72 -16.65 -25.25
N SER A 817 -3.15 -15.71 -24.51
CA SER A 817 -2.10 -15.99 -23.55
C SER A 817 -2.64 -16.22 -22.14
N ASN A 818 -2.05 -17.18 -21.43
CA ASN A 818 -2.43 -17.56 -20.08
C ASN A 818 -1.22 -17.57 -19.17
N THR A 819 -1.41 -17.12 -17.95
CA THR A 819 -0.43 -17.21 -16.87
C THR A 819 -1.12 -17.78 -15.64
N VAL A 820 -0.62 -18.87 -15.13
CA VAL A 820 -1.02 -19.47 -13.85
C VAL A 820 0.10 -19.24 -12.86
N SER A 821 -0.23 -18.79 -11.66
CA SER A 821 0.73 -18.58 -10.58
C SER A 821 0.22 -19.21 -9.27
N LEU A 822 1.10 -19.91 -8.59
CA LEU A 822 0.91 -20.38 -7.22
C LEU A 822 1.83 -19.55 -6.34
N VAL A 823 1.28 -18.84 -5.37
CA VAL A 823 2.03 -17.87 -4.55
C VAL A 823 1.93 -18.27 -3.08
N TYR A 824 3.05 -18.54 -2.46
CA TYR A 824 3.16 -18.93 -1.07
C TYR A 824 3.91 -17.88 -0.26
N GLY A 825 3.48 -17.64 0.98
CA GLY A 825 4.15 -16.75 1.92
C GLY A 825 3.99 -17.25 3.34
N VAL A 826 5.06 -17.15 4.14
CA VAL A 826 5.05 -17.52 5.56
C VAL A 826 6.05 -16.65 6.33
N PHE A 827 5.71 -16.31 7.56
CA PHE A 827 6.62 -15.65 8.50
C PHE A 827 6.60 -16.35 9.86
N GLY A 828 7.70 -16.22 10.60
CA GLY A 828 7.87 -16.80 11.93
C GLY A 828 7.21 -15.99 13.04
N LYS A 829 7.25 -16.51 14.25
CA LYS A 829 6.79 -15.85 15.48
C LYS A 829 7.44 -14.46 15.64
N ARG A 830 6.67 -13.47 16.16
CA ARG A 830 7.17 -12.12 16.43
C ARG A 830 6.42 -11.43 17.56
N ILE A 831 7.09 -10.50 18.25
CA ILE A 831 6.45 -9.67 19.26
C ILE A 831 5.41 -8.77 18.60
N TYR A 832 4.14 -8.92 18.96
CA TYR A 832 3.03 -8.07 18.52
C TYR A 832 2.89 -6.83 19.40
N SER A 833 2.99 -6.99 20.73
CA SER A 833 2.97 -5.88 21.70
C SER A 833 3.93 -6.15 22.84
N VAL A 834 4.69 -5.13 23.23
CA VAL A 834 5.67 -5.22 24.30
C VAL A 834 4.93 -5.17 25.64
N GLY A 835 5.17 -6.13 26.52
CA GLY A 835 4.63 -6.15 27.87
C GLY A 835 5.38 -5.19 28.79
N SER A 836 4.66 -4.51 29.66
CA SER A 836 5.22 -3.61 30.66
C SER A 836 4.60 -3.81 32.04
N LEU A 837 5.28 -3.35 33.08
CA LEU A 837 4.85 -3.43 34.49
C LEU A 837 4.49 -4.87 34.92
N GLY A 838 5.33 -5.84 34.55
CA GLY A 838 5.17 -7.24 34.93
C GLY A 838 4.39 -8.10 33.93
N TYR A 839 3.78 -7.52 32.90
CA TYR A 839 3.16 -8.28 31.80
C TYR A 839 4.22 -8.79 30.85
N ASP A 840 4.00 -10.02 30.36
CA ASP A 840 4.78 -10.60 29.28
C ASP A 840 4.37 -10.03 27.91
N HIS A 841 5.17 -10.29 26.85
CA HIS A 841 4.84 -9.87 25.50
C HIS A 841 3.62 -10.59 24.95
N ILE A 842 2.89 -9.92 24.05
CA ILE A 842 1.95 -10.58 23.16
C ILE A 842 2.68 -10.91 21.87
N TYR A 843 2.65 -12.19 21.49
CA TYR A 843 3.25 -12.68 20.25
C TYR A 843 2.20 -12.95 19.19
N GLU A 844 2.52 -12.64 17.93
CA GLU A 844 1.84 -13.16 16.75
C GLU A 844 2.53 -14.45 16.33
N LEU A 845 1.77 -15.56 16.27
CA LEU A 845 2.29 -16.85 15.87
C LEU A 845 2.56 -16.92 14.37
N PRO A 846 3.37 -17.89 13.90
CA PRO A 846 3.64 -18.06 12.49
C PRO A 846 2.35 -18.18 11.68
N PHE A 847 2.30 -17.48 10.54
CA PHE A 847 1.14 -17.47 9.66
C PHE A 847 1.58 -17.73 8.21
N GLN A 848 0.88 -18.66 7.57
CA GLN A 848 1.16 -19.09 6.19
C GLN A 848 -0.03 -18.80 5.29
N GLN A 849 0.26 -18.45 4.05
CA GLN A 849 -0.75 -18.15 3.03
C GLN A 849 -0.36 -18.81 1.71
N LEU A 850 -1.33 -19.43 1.04
CA LEU A 850 -1.18 -19.99 -0.29
C LEU A 850 -2.29 -19.43 -1.16
N ASP A 851 -1.91 -18.82 -2.29
CA ASP A 851 -2.81 -18.22 -3.26
C ASP A 851 -2.59 -18.85 -4.64
N PHE A 852 -3.68 -19.04 -5.39
CA PHE A 852 -3.68 -19.45 -6.78
C PHE A 852 -4.24 -18.31 -7.64
N VAL A 853 -3.60 -18.03 -8.77
CA VAL A 853 -4.03 -16.98 -9.71
C VAL A 853 -3.93 -17.47 -11.13
N TRP A 854 -4.99 -17.29 -11.89
CA TRP A 854 -5.02 -17.51 -13.32
C TRP A 854 -5.42 -16.22 -14.04
N ASN A 855 -4.50 -15.70 -14.84
CA ASN A 855 -4.73 -14.56 -15.73
C ASN A 855 -4.81 -15.07 -17.16
N SER A 856 -5.88 -14.76 -17.86
CA SER A 856 -6.15 -15.14 -19.24
C SER A 856 -6.40 -13.89 -20.08
N LYS A 857 -5.48 -13.56 -20.97
CA LYS A 857 -5.65 -12.52 -21.98
C LYS A 857 -6.10 -13.18 -23.27
N ILE A 858 -7.41 -13.14 -23.51
CA ILE A 858 -8.05 -13.85 -24.63
C ILE A 858 -7.75 -13.14 -25.96
N SER A 859 -7.62 -11.82 -25.92
CA SER A 859 -7.16 -10.97 -27.03
C SER A 859 -6.67 -9.64 -26.45
N GLU A 860 -6.29 -8.69 -27.31
CA GLU A 860 -6.01 -7.32 -26.85
C GLU A 860 -7.23 -6.65 -26.17
N LYS A 861 -8.44 -7.15 -26.46
CA LYS A 861 -9.70 -6.56 -25.96
C LYS A 861 -10.24 -7.22 -24.70
N TYR A 862 -10.03 -8.51 -24.50
CA TYR A 862 -10.66 -9.25 -23.41
C TYR A 862 -9.63 -9.86 -22.48
N SER A 863 -9.81 -9.65 -21.18
CA SER A 863 -9.04 -10.33 -20.16
C SER A 863 -9.93 -10.87 -19.03
N LEU A 864 -9.56 -12.04 -18.53
CA LEU A 864 -10.20 -12.72 -17.42
C LEU A 864 -9.15 -13.00 -16.35
N LYS A 865 -9.47 -12.74 -15.11
CA LYS A 865 -8.64 -13.08 -13.96
C LYS A 865 -9.46 -13.88 -12.96
N PHE A 866 -8.98 -15.07 -12.62
CA PHE A 866 -9.54 -15.90 -11.56
C PHE A 866 -8.49 -16.07 -10.47
N GLY A 867 -8.91 -15.93 -9.20
CA GLY A 867 -8.05 -16.07 -8.04
C GLY A 867 -8.69 -16.88 -6.94
N VAL A 868 -7.88 -17.70 -6.26
CA VAL A 868 -8.24 -18.35 -5.01
C VAL A 868 -7.21 -17.95 -3.97
N ASN A 869 -7.63 -17.20 -2.96
CA ASN A 869 -6.75 -16.65 -1.94
C ASN A 869 -6.91 -17.42 -0.63
N ASN A 870 -5.82 -17.52 0.14
CA ASN A 870 -5.81 -18.14 1.46
C ASN A 870 -6.29 -19.60 1.44
N ILE A 871 -5.83 -20.41 0.47
CA ILE A 871 -6.25 -21.80 0.26
C ILE A 871 -6.07 -22.66 1.52
N LEU A 872 -5.00 -22.44 2.27
CA LEU A 872 -4.68 -23.19 3.49
C LEU A 872 -5.60 -22.81 4.66
N ASN A 873 -6.24 -21.64 4.63
CA ASN A 873 -7.13 -21.09 5.66
C ASN A 873 -6.62 -21.32 7.10
N PRO A 874 -5.36 -20.96 7.42
CA PRO A 874 -4.82 -21.15 8.75
C PRO A 874 -5.53 -20.25 9.75
N MET A 875 -5.55 -20.68 11.00
CA MET A 875 -5.98 -19.83 12.10
C MET A 875 -4.90 -18.80 12.40
N ARG A 876 -5.27 -17.52 12.44
CA ARG A 876 -4.39 -16.46 12.94
C ARG A 876 -4.50 -16.44 14.45
N LYS A 877 -3.36 -16.45 15.14
CA LYS A 877 -3.31 -16.53 16.61
C LYS A 877 -2.36 -15.49 17.18
N TYR A 878 -2.80 -14.89 18.28
CA TYR A 878 -1.98 -14.05 19.15
C TYR A 878 -1.95 -14.67 20.53
N GLU A 879 -0.78 -14.70 21.16
CA GLU A 879 -0.57 -15.40 22.42
C GLU A 879 0.16 -14.51 23.42
N LEU A 880 -0.27 -14.53 24.69
CA LEU A 880 0.54 -13.97 25.77
C LEU A 880 1.70 -14.92 26.05
N GLY A 881 2.93 -14.44 25.95
CA GLY A 881 4.14 -15.22 26.18
C GLY A 881 4.29 -15.71 27.60
N THR A 882 5.13 -16.69 27.76
CA THR A 882 5.66 -17.13 29.04
C THR A 882 7.17 -16.96 28.99
N ASN A 883 7.80 -16.68 30.14
CA ASN A 883 9.26 -16.45 30.23
C ASN A 883 10.13 -17.61 29.70
N ASN A 884 9.54 -18.77 29.34
CA ASN A 884 10.22 -19.99 28.89
C ASN A 884 9.89 -20.35 27.42
N ASP A 885 9.23 -19.50 26.63
CA ASP A 885 8.75 -19.88 25.33
C ASP A 885 9.72 -19.43 24.22
N GLU A 886 10.76 -20.24 23.97
CA GLU A 886 11.78 -20.01 22.94
C GLU A 886 11.49 -20.65 21.58
N SER A 887 10.33 -21.31 21.39
CA SER A 887 10.03 -22.03 20.15
C SER A 887 9.86 -21.10 18.96
N LEU A 888 10.71 -21.26 17.93
CA LEU A 888 10.71 -20.50 16.67
C LEU A 888 9.62 -20.93 15.69
N ILE A 889 9.03 -22.12 15.84
CA ILE A 889 8.21 -22.81 14.82
C ILE A 889 6.86 -23.27 15.39
N GLN A 890 6.40 -22.70 16.46
CA GLN A 890 5.13 -23.11 17.04
C GLN A 890 3.94 -22.54 16.26
N PHE A 891 3.16 -23.39 15.61
CA PHE A 891 1.95 -23.01 14.87
C PHE A 891 0.66 -23.10 15.70
N ASP A 892 0.68 -23.79 16.84
CA ASP A 892 -0.45 -23.94 17.73
C ASP A 892 -0.21 -23.24 19.06
N ALA A 893 -1.17 -22.37 19.44
CA ALA A 893 -1.19 -21.76 20.76
C ALA A 893 -1.56 -22.80 21.81
N THR A 894 -0.90 -22.77 22.93
CA THR A 894 -1.23 -23.55 24.13
C THR A 894 -2.31 -22.81 24.93
N SER A 895 -2.18 -22.60 26.19
CA SER A 895 -3.24 -22.18 27.13
C SER A 895 -3.49 -20.66 27.21
N ARG A 896 -2.72 -19.80 26.51
CA ARG A 896 -2.74 -18.33 26.67
C ARG A 896 -3.08 -17.56 25.38
N THR A 897 -4.04 -18.08 24.61
CA THR A 897 -4.53 -17.41 23.40
C THR A 897 -5.16 -16.05 23.75
N ARG A 898 -4.54 -14.95 23.27
CA ARG A 898 -5.07 -13.59 23.40
C ARG A 898 -6.17 -13.36 22.38
N GLU A 899 -5.93 -13.74 21.13
CA GLU A 899 -6.87 -13.60 20.02
C GLU A 899 -6.65 -14.71 19.01
N SER A 900 -7.74 -15.28 18.50
CA SER A 900 -7.69 -16.25 17.40
C SER A 900 -8.85 -16.06 16.44
N TYR A 901 -8.62 -16.25 15.12
CA TYR A 901 -9.68 -16.25 14.11
C TYR A 901 -9.22 -16.82 12.77
N LYS A 902 -10.18 -17.22 11.94
CA LYS A 902 -9.98 -17.60 10.53
C LYS A 902 -10.58 -16.54 9.60
N LYS A 903 -9.99 -16.39 8.41
CA LYS A 903 -10.45 -15.45 7.38
C LYS A 903 -11.30 -16.07 6.28
N GLY A 904 -11.29 -17.40 6.18
CA GLY A 904 -11.91 -18.14 5.08
C GLY A 904 -11.04 -18.20 3.81
N VAL A 905 -11.48 -19.03 2.86
CA VAL A 905 -10.89 -19.15 1.52
C VAL A 905 -11.65 -18.22 0.59
N GLY A 906 -10.96 -17.30 -0.05
CA GLY A 906 -11.54 -16.32 -0.96
C GLY A 906 -11.40 -16.77 -2.42
N CYS A 907 -12.50 -16.70 -3.18
CA CYS A 907 -12.50 -16.87 -4.64
C CYS A 907 -12.86 -15.54 -5.31
N SER A 908 -12.18 -15.16 -6.36
CA SER A 908 -12.44 -13.94 -7.12
C SER A 908 -12.44 -14.20 -8.62
N LEU A 909 -13.33 -13.51 -9.33
CA LEU A 909 -13.42 -13.52 -10.78
C LEU A 909 -13.56 -12.10 -11.28
N SER A 910 -12.66 -11.67 -12.16
CA SER A 910 -12.71 -10.33 -12.76
C SER A 910 -12.63 -10.42 -14.27
N PHE A 911 -13.46 -9.66 -14.94
CA PHE A 911 -13.50 -9.52 -16.38
C PHE A 911 -13.19 -8.08 -16.76
N SER A 912 -12.37 -7.89 -17.81
CA SER A 912 -12.10 -6.55 -18.36
C SER A 912 -12.25 -6.56 -19.87
N TYR A 913 -12.81 -5.47 -20.37
CA TYR A 913 -12.97 -5.20 -21.80
C TYR A 913 -12.28 -3.87 -22.16
N THR A 914 -11.43 -3.89 -23.19
CA THR A 914 -10.73 -2.72 -23.71
C THR A 914 -11.22 -2.42 -25.13
N PHE A 915 -11.69 -1.19 -25.35
CA PHE A 915 -12.17 -0.72 -26.64
C PHE A 915 -11.03 -0.32 -27.55
#